data_c89534d9a7400c4e319ff99be5568fee
#
_entry.id   c89534d9a7400c4e319ff99be5568fee
#
_cell.length_a   1.000
_cell.length_b   1.000
_cell.length_c   1.000
_cell.angle_alpha   90.00
_cell.angle_beta   90.00
_cell.angle_gamma   90.00
#
_symmetry.space_group_name_H-M   'P 1'
#
loop_
_entity.id
_entity.type
_entity.pdbx_description
1 polymer ?
#
loop_
_entity_poly.entity_id
_entity_poly.type
_entity_poly.pdbx_seq_one_letter_code
_entity_poly.pdbx_strand_id
1 'polypeptide(L)'
;AAMKRPQHSDPQQPRVNKFWAHAPYNFVPLPDRVVEAQPLPDQDHYREGLSGWMQVDLETCSPTYVRGMLTPEQFEELANVREEDMTDAQKEARAAFFSMGDGTVDGYPKPRIPGSSLRGMVRQLVEIVTYSKPEFIADDRMAFRGVGDPTNLRKEYSNLMMGSAGKKGKSSSRSSPIRGGYMEREGRGWAIRPAKTINGATYTYLKDKDLISKLSEEKYRWEKCQNAYKIYIATREQRIVKATHVKEPGLHAAVLVISGSMTGKNSEAVIFEPDNNARTLPVPDELIYLYRKQITPKQKILLDSDDGVLQEKHPVFYALDENGAVVFFGHCRMFRIPYSHSILDYVPAHLRREEITDMAQAIFGAAPRKGQAVQDGWAGRVFFEDAEYQSAAGEVWKSREPVTLHVLSSPKPTTFQHYLVQDREMGHDPDDKNALATYNTDPAETQIRGYKLYWTRGSAPNIIAEDIESNQESQHTCVRPLMPGVKFRFRIRFENLHPEELGALLWALTLPGPTGRQYRHRLGMGKPLGMGVVSLSTQLYVEDRKERYSRLFDGDGWYTAAREEDVDGYIRSFERYILKDQKIAPDRDRLCEVERIQDLLTLLEWREGTDAWKAWTGYMQLNTQINEFRQRPVLPTPSGVVRQAEGRTPAHQDQPGPARGQDARRRSERSTGPAGEAPAAAPAPASPEPRQESDSPRASIPPDEPGSPIHGNVDFIDDGDVYFELVRKASGKFKHDGTGRIRREKLGGKQYREGDHVSCVARAWVEEHNEWFLECEPPGASEWTGTLVDPEEGWVQPDGSQARLRVQQAQREQVRAWSSGQRVCFWITK
;
A
#
# COMPACT_ATOMS: atom_id res chain seq x y z
N ALA A 1 14.14 -33.37 8.86
CA ALA A 1 14.16 -32.11 9.57
C ALA A 1 12.87 -31.38 9.21
N ALA A 2 12.06 -30.97 10.18
CA ALA A 2 10.91 -30.11 9.90
C ALA A 2 11.46 -28.82 9.27
N MET A 3 10.97 -28.45 8.11
CA MET A 3 11.32 -27.16 7.47
C MET A 3 10.98 -26.03 8.45
N LYS A 4 11.95 -25.20 8.78
CA LYS A 4 11.73 -24.04 9.65
C LYS A 4 10.77 -23.11 8.93
N ARG A 5 9.72 -22.71 9.60
CA ARG A 5 8.72 -21.80 9.08
C ARG A 5 9.24 -20.36 9.09
N PRO A 6 9.06 -19.59 8.02
CA PRO A 6 9.42 -18.18 8.00
C PRO A 6 8.69 -17.39 9.09
N GLN A 7 9.45 -16.57 9.84
CA GLN A 7 8.93 -15.68 10.88
C GLN A 7 9.25 -14.22 10.55
N HIS A 8 8.28 -13.34 10.72
CA HIS A 8 8.48 -11.93 10.39
C HIS A 8 9.43 -11.27 11.39
N SER A 9 10.46 -10.63 10.86
CA SER A 9 11.43 -9.86 11.62
C SER A 9 11.06 -8.39 11.62
N ASP A 10 11.01 -7.76 12.79
CA ASP A 10 10.81 -6.31 12.89
C ASP A 10 12.04 -5.57 12.37
N PRO A 11 11.87 -4.45 11.64
CA PRO A 11 12.99 -3.56 11.30
C PRO A 11 13.61 -3.01 12.57
N GLN A 12 14.96 -3.01 12.64
CA GLN A 12 15.71 -2.61 13.84
C GLN A 12 16.14 -1.15 13.81
N GLN A 13 16.37 -0.62 12.60
CA GLN A 13 16.76 0.77 12.41
C GLN A 13 16.24 1.29 11.08
N PRO A 14 15.80 2.54 11.02
CA PRO A 14 15.55 3.22 9.75
C PRO A 14 16.91 3.58 9.12
N ARG A 15 17.69 2.58 8.66
CA ARG A 15 19.07 2.82 8.15
C ARG A 15 19.11 3.62 6.87
N VAL A 16 18.05 3.62 6.11
CA VAL A 16 18.12 4.12 4.75
C VAL A 16 17.29 5.37 4.52
N ASN A 17 16.20 5.60 5.22
CA ASN A 17 15.35 6.79 4.99
C ASN A 17 14.50 7.20 6.17
N LYS A 18 14.95 7.18 7.36
CA LYS A 18 14.28 7.84 8.49
C LYS A 18 12.76 7.65 8.64
N PHE A 19 12.11 6.88 7.76
CA PHE A 19 10.70 6.57 7.79
C PHE A 19 10.46 5.12 8.21
N TRP A 20 9.67 4.97 9.26
CA TRP A 20 9.10 3.70 9.62
C TRP A 20 7.85 3.46 8.79
N ALA A 21 7.66 2.23 8.31
CA ALA A 21 6.39 1.87 7.71
C ALA A 21 5.29 1.96 8.75
N HIS A 22 4.23 2.64 8.40
CA HIS A 22 3.00 2.67 9.17
C HIS A 22 1.80 2.38 8.27
N ALA A 23 0.74 1.84 8.84
CA ALA A 23 -0.46 1.51 8.10
C ALA A 23 -1.68 1.48 9.03
N PRO A 24 -2.88 1.76 8.52
CA PRO A 24 -4.11 1.65 9.32
C PRO A 24 -4.47 0.22 9.67
N TYR A 25 -3.64 -0.74 9.26
CA TYR A 25 -3.83 -2.18 9.45
C TYR A 25 -2.53 -2.86 9.87
N ASN A 26 -2.68 -4.08 10.37
CA ASN A 26 -1.59 -5.01 10.52
C ASN A 26 -2.12 -6.44 10.38
N PHE A 27 -1.31 -7.45 10.68
CA PHE A 27 -1.63 -8.83 10.38
C PHE A 27 -1.54 -9.71 11.63
N VAL A 28 -2.48 -10.64 11.74
CA VAL A 28 -2.36 -11.79 12.64
C VAL A 28 -1.71 -12.91 11.82
N PRO A 29 -0.61 -13.48 12.28
CA PRO A 29 0.10 -14.54 11.55
C PRO A 29 -0.80 -15.72 11.17
N LEU A 30 -0.50 -16.39 10.06
CA LEU A 30 -1.16 -17.64 9.70
C LEU A 30 -0.97 -18.68 10.82
N PRO A 31 -1.92 -19.64 11.00
CA PRO A 31 -1.75 -20.72 11.96
C PRO A 31 -0.60 -21.66 11.55
N ASP A 32 0.00 -22.35 12.52
CA ASP A 32 1.06 -23.33 12.23
C ASP A 32 0.51 -24.59 11.58
N ARG A 33 -0.73 -24.90 11.86
CA ARG A 33 -1.48 -26.00 11.26
C ARG A 33 -2.98 -25.71 11.33
N VAL A 34 -3.72 -26.43 10.52
CA VAL A 34 -5.19 -26.44 10.60
C VAL A 34 -5.60 -27.40 11.70
N VAL A 35 -6.52 -26.97 12.54
CA VAL A 35 -7.22 -27.84 13.50
C VAL A 35 -8.45 -28.41 12.80
N GLU A 36 -8.50 -29.71 12.68
CA GLU A 36 -9.64 -30.44 12.12
C GLU A 36 -10.82 -30.37 13.12
N ALA A 37 -12.01 -30.10 12.60
CA ALA A 37 -13.23 -30.14 13.39
C ALA A 37 -13.53 -31.55 13.85
N GLN A 38 -14.30 -31.67 14.94
CA GLN A 38 -14.96 -32.91 15.28
C GLN A 38 -15.90 -33.33 14.12
N PRO A 39 -16.18 -34.63 13.95
CA PRO A 39 -17.12 -35.05 12.91
C PRO A 39 -18.43 -34.26 13.01
N LEU A 40 -18.91 -33.80 11.84
CA LEU A 40 -20.17 -33.09 11.79
C LEU A 40 -21.27 -33.98 12.35
N PRO A 41 -22.11 -33.47 13.26
CA PRO A 41 -23.23 -34.27 13.75
C PRO A 41 -24.19 -34.54 12.59
N ASP A 42 -24.75 -35.73 12.59
CA ASP A 42 -25.86 -36.06 11.70
C ASP A 42 -26.99 -35.05 11.92
N GLN A 43 -27.43 -34.42 10.85
CA GLN A 43 -28.43 -33.34 10.93
C GLN A 43 -29.75 -33.80 11.56
N ASP A 44 -30.03 -35.10 11.55
CA ASP A 44 -31.24 -35.72 12.12
C ASP A 44 -31.04 -36.12 13.61
N HIS A 45 -29.83 -36.03 14.16
CA HIS A 45 -29.50 -36.48 15.51
C HIS A 45 -29.03 -35.31 16.38
N TYR A 46 -29.97 -34.84 17.25
CA TYR A 46 -29.68 -33.72 18.18
C TYR A 46 -29.35 -34.20 19.62
N ARG A 47 -28.86 -35.42 19.81
CA ARG A 47 -28.74 -36.00 21.15
C ARG A 47 -27.67 -35.37 22.01
N GLU A 48 -26.57 -34.97 21.44
CA GLU A 48 -25.38 -34.51 22.20
C GLU A 48 -25.03 -33.04 21.88
N GLY A 49 -25.61 -32.44 20.83
CA GLY A 49 -25.35 -31.08 20.43
C GLY A 49 -26.20 -30.07 21.17
N LEU A 50 -25.61 -28.91 21.43
CA LEU A 50 -26.26 -27.78 22.06
C LEU A 50 -27.05 -26.97 21.04
N SER A 51 -28.25 -26.52 21.39
CA SER A 51 -29.08 -25.64 20.58
C SER A 51 -29.61 -24.53 21.49
N GLY A 52 -29.87 -23.38 20.87
CA GLY A 52 -30.33 -22.21 21.59
C GLY A 52 -30.10 -20.92 20.87
N TRP A 53 -29.91 -19.85 21.61
CA TRP A 53 -29.57 -18.55 21.02
C TRP A 53 -28.71 -17.71 21.95
N MET A 54 -28.03 -16.75 21.36
CA MET A 54 -27.37 -15.68 22.08
C MET A 54 -28.11 -14.37 21.79
N GLN A 55 -28.45 -13.62 22.82
CA GLN A 55 -28.89 -12.23 22.68
C GLN A 55 -27.66 -11.35 22.78
N VAL A 56 -27.43 -10.53 21.78
CA VAL A 56 -26.25 -9.67 21.70
C VAL A 56 -26.67 -8.22 21.64
N ASP A 57 -26.22 -7.44 22.61
CA ASP A 57 -26.29 -5.99 22.60
C ASP A 57 -25.02 -5.43 22.00
N LEU A 58 -25.17 -4.57 20.99
CA LEU A 58 -24.11 -3.90 20.24
C LEU A 58 -24.17 -2.40 20.48
N GLU A 59 -23.03 -1.80 20.81
CA GLU A 59 -22.91 -0.34 20.93
C GLU A 59 -21.77 0.17 20.04
N THR A 60 -22.03 1.22 19.27
CA THR A 60 -21.01 1.87 18.45
C THR A 60 -20.04 2.63 19.33
N CYS A 61 -18.73 2.40 19.16
CA CYS A 61 -17.67 3.10 19.90
C CYS A 61 -16.96 4.17 19.05
N SER A 62 -17.10 4.10 17.74
CA SER A 62 -16.61 5.13 16.80
C SER A 62 -17.66 5.36 15.71
N PRO A 63 -17.55 6.42 14.88
CA PRO A 63 -18.45 6.60 13.74
C PRO A 63 -18.58 5.30 12.95
N THR A 64 -19.81 4.85 12.71
CA THR A 64 -20.06 3.53 12.09
C THR A 64 -20.93 3.70 10.86
N TYR A 65 -20.57 3.02 9.77
CA TYR A 65 -21.33 3.06 8.54
C TYR A 65 -21.44 1.67 7.88
N VAL A 66 -22.66 1.30 7.58
CA VAL A 66 -23.00 0.14 6.74
C VAL A 66 -23.84 0.65 5.59
N ARG A 67 -23.37 0.43 4.36
CA ARG A 67 -24.01 0.97 3.16
C ARG A 67 -25.41 0.36 2.98
N GLY A 68 -26.37 1.22 2.67
CA GLY A 68 -27.72 0.82 2.25
C GLY A 68 -27.70 0.09 0.90
N MET A 69 -28.72 -0.67 0.65
CA MET A 69 -28.94 -1.28 -0.66
C MET A 69 -29.50 -0.23 -1.63
N LEU A 70 -28.97 -0.23 -2.84
CA LEU A 70 -29.57 0.48 -3.97
C LEU A 70 -30.53 -0.46 -4.67
N THR A 71 -31.64 0.07 -5.21
CA THR A 71 -32.46 -0.70 -6.15
C THR A 71 -31.68 -0.96 -7.45
N PRO A 72 -32.03 -1.96 -8.25
CA PRO A 72 -31.40 -2.18 -9.55
C PRO A 72 -31.38 -0.92 -10.43
N GLU A 73 -32.49 -0.16 -10.46
CA GLU A 73 -32.61 1.09 -11.21
C GLU A 73 -31.65 2.16 -10.68
N GLN A 74 -31.58 2.36 -9.37
CA GLN A 74 -30.63 3.29 -8.74
C GLN A 74 -29.18 2.87 -9.02
N PHE A 75 -28.89 1.57 -9.00
CA PHE A 75 -27.56 1.07 -9.29
C PHE A 75 -27.15 1.37 -10.74
N GLU A 76 -28.03 1.14 -11.71
CA GLU A 76 -27.79 1.46 -13.13
C GLU A 76 -27.64 2.97 -13.35
N GLU A 77 -28.52 3.77 -12.74
CA GLU A 77 -28.46 5.22 -12.81
C GLU A 77 -27.16 5.80 -12.24
N LEU A 78 -26.71 5.28 -11.10
CA LEU A 78 -25.52 5.79 -10.39
C LEU A 78 -24.21 5.18 -10.88
N ALA A 79 -24.24 4.11 -11.66
CA ALA A 79 -23.04 3.36 -12.05
C ALA A 79 -21.99 4.20 -12.80
N ASN A 80 -22.45 5.19 -13.60
CA ASN A 80 -21.60 6.01 -14.46
C ASN A 80 -21.62 7.50 -14.11
N VAL A 81 -22.32 7.90 -13.04
CA VAL A 81 -22.40 9.30 -12.60
C VAL A 81 -21.26 9.60 -11.64
N ARG A 82 -20.48 10.64 -11.92
CA ARG A 82 -19.43 11.11 -11.00
C ARG A 82 -20.09 11.79 -9.80
N GLU A 83 -19.43 11.75 -8.66
CA GLU A 83 -19.97 12.32 -7.42
C GLU A 83 -20.24 13.82 -7.52
N GLU A 84 -19.43 14.54 -8.30
CA GLU A 84 -19.61 15.97 -8.60
C GLU A 84 -20.86 16.28 -9.44
N ASP A 85 -21.25 15.34 -10.33
CA ASP A 85 -22.39 15.46 -11.22
C ASP A 85 -23.71 14.91 -10.60
N MET A 86 -23.65 14.37 -9.37
CA MET A 86 -24.81 13.80 -8.69
C MET A 86 -25.73 14.88 -8.16
N THR A 87 -27.03 14.68 -8.36
CA THR A 87 -28.06 15.46 -7.66
C THR A 87 -28.06 15.15 -6.15
N ASP A 88 -28.63 16.04 -5.34
CA ASP A 88 -28.71 15.82 -3.89
C ASP A 88 -29.47 14.52 -3.55
N ALA A 89 -30.52 14.18 -4.28
CA ALA A 89 -31.26 12.93 -4.11
C ALA A 89 -30.38 11.70 -4.41
N GLN A 90 -29.53 11.76 -5.41
CA GLN A 90 -28.59 10.68 -5.76
C GLN A 90 -27.48 10.55 -4.73
N LYS A 91 -26.95 11.67 -4.18
CA LYS A 91 -25.98 11.67 -3.08
C LYS A 91 -26.59 11.05 -1.82
N GLU A 92 -27.84 11.40 -1.51
CA GLU A 92 -28.59 10.85 -0.39
C GLU A 92 -28.78 9.33 -0.54
N ALA A 93 -29.24 8.85 -1.70
CA ALA A 93 -29.42 7.41 -1.95
C ALA A 93 -28.09 6.64 -1.82
N ARG A 94 -27.00 7.19 -2.35
CA ARG A 94 -25.67 6.58 -2.30
C ARG A 94 -25.07 6.57 -0.89
N ALA A 95 -25.35 7.61 -0.10
CA ALA A 95 -24.82 7.79 1.26
C ALA A 95 -25.69 7.13 2.34
N ALA A 96 -26.86 6.60 1.99
CA ALA A 96 -27.79 6.04 2.94
C ALA A 96 -27.18 4.90 3.78
N PHE A 97 -27.50 4.90 5.07
CA PHE A 97 -27.20 3.77 5.93
C PHE A 97 -28.20 2.64 5.65
N PHE A 98 -27.79 1.39 5.87
CA PHE A 98 -28.66 0.24 5.68
C PHE A 98 -29.92 0.34 6.57
N SER A 99 -31.08 0.11 5.97
CA SER A 99 -32.41 0.20 6.59
C SER A 99 -33.35 -0.76 5.88
N MET A 100 -34.39 -1.19 6.56
CA MET A 100 -35.48 -2.00 5.99
C MET A 100 -36.74 -1.19 5.74
N GLY A 101 -36.69 0.14 5.93
CA GLY A 101 -37.86 1.01 5.72
C GLY A 101 -38.94 0.93 6.81
N ASP A 102 -38.60 0.39 7.98
CA ASP A 102 -39.49 0.14 9.12
C ASP A 102 -39.62 1.34 10.08
N GLY A 103 -39.55 2.54 9.58
CA GLY A 103 -39.67 3.77 10.34
C GLY A 103 -38.51 4.73 10.17
N THR A 104 -38.52 5.83 10.94
CA THR A 104 -37.52 6.88 10.90
C THR A 104 -36.97 7.20 12.29
N VAL A 105 -35.73 7.66 12.36
CA VAL A 105 -35.08 8.19 13.56
C VAL A 105 -34.36 9.49 13.16
N ASP A 106 -34.66 10.58 13.84
CA ASP A 106 -34.12 11.92 13.58
C ASP A 106 -34.31 12.36 12.12
N GLY A 107 -35.45 11.96 11.50
CA GLY A 107 -35.82 12.36 10.13
C GLY A 107 -35.23 11.47 9.01
N TYR A 108 -34.45 10.44 9.35
CA TYR A 108 -33.84 9.51 8.41
C TYR A 108 -34.36 8.07 8.62
N PRO A 109 -34.27 7.18 7.61
CA PRO A 109 -34.65 5.78 7.79
C PRO A 109 -33.97 5.17 9.01
N LYS A 110 -34.76 4.41 9.81
CA LYS A 110 -34.27 3.73 11.02
C LYS A 110 -33.08 2.83 10.69
N PRO A 111 -31.90 3.04 11.30
CA PRO A 111 -30.70 2.27 10.97
C PRO A 111 -30.84 0.82 11.42
N ARG A 112 -30.35 -0.10 10.61
CA ARG A 112 -30.28 -1.53 10.88
C ARG A 112 -28.92 -2.06 10.45
N ILE A 113 -28.39 -3.07 11.10
CA ILE A 113 -27.14 -3.72 10.73
C ILE A 113 -27.46 -5.11 10.20
N PRO A 114 -27.10 -5.45 8.94
CA PRO A 114 -27.40 -6.76 8.36
C PRO A 114 -26.75 -7.90 9.12
N GLY A 115 -27.49 -8.98 9.35
CA GLY A 115 -26.96 -10.21 9.94
C GLY A 115 -25.78 -10.79 9.18
N SER A 116 -25.75 -10.61 7.85
CA SER A 116 -24.61 -11.01 7.02
C SER A 116 -23.31 -10.26 7.37
N SER A 117 -23.40 -8.97 7.70
CA SER A 117 -22.24 -8.16 8.14
C SER A 117 -21.75 -8.61 9.52
N LEU A 118 -22.66 -8.92 10.45
CA LEU A 118 -22.36 -9.44 11.78
C LEU A 118 -21.72 -10.83 11.66
N ARG A 119 -22.31 -11.71 10.83
CA ARG A 119 -21.80 -13.06 10.59
C ARG A 119 -20.38 -13.02 10.03
N GLY A 120 -20.10 -12.17 9.04
CA GLY A 120 -18.76 -12.03 8.47
C GLY A 120 -17.72 -11.55 9.48
N MET A 121 -18.09 -10.60 10.36
CA MET A 121 -17.24 -10.09 11.43
C MET A 121 -16.87 -11.22 12.43
N VAL A 122 -17.85 -11.97 12.90
CA VAL A 122 -17.64 -13.04 13.88
C VAL A 122 -16.91 -14.24 13.24
N ARG A 123 -17.27 -14.63 12.01
CA ARG A 123 -16.62 -15.72 11.28
C ARG A 123 -15.12 -15.51 11.16
N GLN A 124 -14.67 -14.31 10.79
CA GLN A 124 -13.23 -14.01 10.67
C GLN A 124 -12.49 -14.25 11.98
N LEU A 125 -13.09 -13.88 13.11
CA LEU A 125 -12.48 -14.10 14.43
C LEU A 125 -12.46 -15.59 14.80
N VAL A 126 -13.57 -16.29 14.57
CA VAL A 126 -13.64 -17.75 14.76
C VAL A 126 -12.58 -18.46 13.93
N GLU A 127 -12.45 -18.12 12.64
CA GLU A 127 -11.43 -18.68 11.74
C GLU A 127 -10.01 -18.52 12.32
N ILE A 128 -9.70 -17.33 12.87
CA ILE A 128 -8.41 -17.07 13.49
C ILE A 128 -8.21 -17.90 14.76
N VAL A 129 -9.15 -17.89 15.71
CA VAL A 129 -8.94 -18.48 17.03
C VAL A 129 -9.06 -19.99 17.05
N THR A 130 -9.75 -20.58 16.09
CA THR A 130 -9.89 -22.02 15.95
C THR A 130 -8.80 -22.65 15.09
N TYR A 131 -7.82 -21.87 14.62
CA TYR A 131 -6.77 -22.36 13.71
C TYR A 131 -7.34 -23.00 12.44
N SER A 132 -8.41 -22.42 11.91
CA SER A 132 -9.04 -22.84 10.67
C SER A 132 -8.20 -22.45 9.45
N LYS A 133 -8.54 -23.01 8.28
CA LYS A 133 -7.90 -22.69 7.00
C LYS A 133 -8.14 -21.24 6.65
N PRO A 134 -7.15 -20.53 6.10
CA PRO A 134 -7.37 -19.21 5.51
C PRO A 134 -8.18 -19.37 4.21
N GLU A 135 -9.45 -18.99 4.25
CA GLU A 135 -10.33 -18.97 3.08
C GLU A 135 -10.25 -17.63 2.32
N PHE A 136 -10.78 -17.60 1.09
CA PHE A 136 -10.93 -16.40 0.26
C PHE A 136 -9.61 -15.69 -0.10
N ILE A 137 -8.55 -16.44 -0.29
CA ILE A 137 -7.28 -15.93 -0.81
C ILE A 137 -7.32 -15.99 -2.32
N ALA A 138 -7.03 -14.86 -2.98
CA ALA A 138 -7.01 -14.78 -4.42
C ALA A 138 -5.81 -15.55 -4.99
N ASP A 139 -6.05 -16.34 -6.02
CA ASP A 139 -5.01 -17.00 -6.82
C ASP A 139 -4.64 -16.12 -8.02
N ASP A 140 -4.38 -14.85 -7.78
CA ASP A 140 -4.03 -13.89 -8.82
C ASP A 140 -2.52 -13.62 -8.80
N ARG A 141 -1.90 -13.70 -9.97
CA ARG A 141 -0.56 -13.17 -10.20
C ARG A 141 -0.64 -11.68 -10.43
N MET A 142 0.01 -10.93 -9.57
CA MET A 142 0.15 -9.50 -9.74
C MET A 142 1.25 -9.18 -10.75
N ALA A 143 1.35 -7.90 -11.15
CA ALA A 143 2.38 -7.45 -12.05
C ALA A 143 3.11 -6.22 -11.51
N PHE A 144 4.38 -6.11 -11.85
CA PHE A 144 5.25 -5.02 -11.44
C PHE A 144 5.93 -4.34 -12.64
N ARG A 145 6.39 -3.13 -12.41
CA ARG A 145 7.27 -2.40 -13.30
C ARG A 145 8.38 -1.78 -12.44
N GLY A 146 9.56 -2.38 -12.48
CA GLY A 146 10.66 -2.08 -11.57
C GLY A 146 11.50 -0.84 -11.94
N VAL A 147 10.98 0.05 -12.79
CA VAL A 147 11.70 1.30 -13.13
C VAL A 147 11.74 2.19 -11.90
N GLY A 148 12.93 2.47 -11.38
CA GLY A 148 13.08 3.29 -10.18
C GLY A 148 12.76 2.59 -8.86
N ASP A 149 12.48 1.27 -8.86
CA ASP A 149 12.31 0.51 -7.63
C ASP A 149 13.67 0.39 -6.91
N PRO A 150 13.76 0.71 -5.62
CA PRO A 150 15.02 0.68 -4.90
C PRO A 150 15.48 -0.72 -4.51
N THR A 151 14.68 -1.75 -4.80
CA THR A 151 14.94 -3.16 -4.46
C THR A 151 15.57 -3.93 -5.63
N ASN A 152 15.87 -5.20 -5.41
CA ASN A 152 16.33 -6.11 -6.46
C ASN A 152 15.35 -6.23 -7.65
N LEU A 153 14.06 -5.90 -7.48
CA LEU A 153 13.11 -5.86 -8.59
C LEU A 153 13.55 -4.93 -9.73
N ARG A 154 14.29 -3.85 -9.41
CA ARG A 154 14.88 -2.98 -10.45
C ARG A 154 15.87 -3.76 -11.32
N LYS A 155 16.74 -4.56 -10.71
CA LYS A 155 17.73 -5.36 -11.46
C LYS A 155 17.05 -6.43 -12.29
N GLU A 156 16.08 -7.16 -11.71
CA GLU A 156 15.30 -8.18 -12.40
C GLU A 156 14.58 -7.59 -13.61
N TYR A 157 13.87 -6.48 -13.39
CA TYR A 157 13.16 -5.76 -14.44
C TYR A 157 14.11 -5.24 -15.52
N SER A 158 15.24 -4.63 -15.13
CA SER A 158 16.23 -4.10 -16.07
C SER A 158 16.89 -5.22 -16.88
N ASN A 159 17.18 -6.35 -16.26
CA ASN A 159 17.76 -7.49 -16.96
C ASN A 159 16.80 -8.02 -18.04
N LEU A 160 15.51 -8.12 -17.73
CA LEU A 160 14.51 -8.57 -18.68
C LEU A 160 14.25 -7.52 -19.79
N MET A 161 14.24 -6.22 -19.47
CA MET A 161 13.90 -5.16 -20.42
C MET A 161 15.09 -4.67 -21.26
N MET A 162 16.31 -4.74 -20.72
CA MET A 162 17.52 -4.19 -21.35
C MET A 162 18.59 -5.24 -21.62
N GLY A 163 18.42 -6.48 -21.14
CA GLY A 163 19.44 -7.53 -21.17
C GLY A 163 20.48 -7.36 -20.06
N SER A 164 21.03 -8.49 -19.63
CA SER A 164 22.12 -8.53 -18.64
C SER A 164 23.29 -7.68 -19.13
N ALA A 165 23.81 -6.80 -18.28
CA ALA A 165 25.04 -6.08 -18.58
C ALA A 165 26.19 -7.10 -18.64
N GLY A 166 26.54 -7.56 -19.81
CA GLY A 166 27.77 -8.35 -20.03
C GLY A 166 28.95 -7.63 -19.41
N LYS A 167 29.85 -8.40 -18.78
CA LYS A 167 31.12 -7.91 -18.21
C LYS A 167 31.75 -6.90 -19.17
N LYS A 168 32.17 -5.77 -18.62
CA LYS A 168 32.80 -4.65 -19.32
C LYS A 168 33.82 -5.10 -20.36
N GLY A 169 33.38 -5.28 -21.59
CA GLY A 169 34.19 -5.47 -22.78
C GLY A 169 33.75 -4.46 -23.82
N LYS A 170 34.68 -3.71 -24.36
CA LYS A 170 34.46 -2.67 -25.37
C LYS A 170 33.66 -3.22 -26.54
N SER A 171 32.60 -2.48 -26.93
CA SER A 171 31.88 -2.60 -28.21
C SER A 171 31.13 -3.91 -28.46
N SER A 172 29.89 -3.95 -28.06
CA SER A 172 28.86 -4.67 -28.80
C SER A 172 27.53 -3.93 -28.66
N SER A 173 26.87 -3.71 -29.75
CA SER A 173 25.51 -3.21 -29.82
C SER A 173 24.59 -4.05 -28.93
N ARG A 174 24.16 -3.53 -27.79
CA ARG A 174 23.17 -4.21 -26.94
C ARG A 174 21.89 -4.37 -27.73
N SER A 175 21.60 -5.56 -28.25
CA SER A 175 20.26 -5.85 -28.72
C SER A 175 19.34 -5.88 -27.50
N SER A 176 18.34 -5.00 -27.47
CA SER A 176 17.30 -5.05 -26.45
C SER A 176 16.62 -6.41 -26.49
N PRO A 177 16.43 -7.10 -25.35
CA PRO A 177 15.66 -8.35 -25.31
C PRO A 177 14.19 -8.13 -25.66
N ILE A 178 13.70 -6.89 -25.58
CA ILE A 178 12.36 -6.54 -26.04
C ILE A 178 12.34 -6.40 -27.56
N ARG A 179 11.36 -7.02 -28.16
CA ARG A 179 11.10 -7.01 -29.60
C ARG A 179 9.76 -6.37 -29.91
N GLY A 180 9.64 -5.79 -31.10
CA GLY A 180 8.36 -5.35 -31.67
C GLY A 180 7.75 -6.43 -32.54
N GLY A 181 6.45 -6.52 -32.58
CA GLY A 181 5.67 -7.43 -33.40
C GLY A 181 4.21 -7.01 -33.51
N TYR A 182 3.38 -7.92 -33.97
CA TYR A 182 1.97 -7.68 -34.23
C TYR A 182 1.14 -8.85 -33.72
N MET A 183 0.03 -8.57 -33.08
CA MET A 183 -0.90 -9.60 -32.65
C MET A 183 -1.62 -10.22 -33.85
N GLU A 184 -1.74 -11.52 -33.85
CA GLU A 184 -2.49 -12.28 -34.87
C GLU A 184 -3.33 -13.36 -34.19
N ARG A 185 -4.50 -13.66 -34.77
CA ARG A 185 -5.30 -14.80 -34.34
C ARG A 185 -4.69 -16.08 -34.88
N GLU A 186 -4.55 -17.08 -34.02
CA GLU A 186 -4.12 -18.42 -34.40
C GLU A 186 -5.12 -19.45 -33.83
N GLY A 187 -6.06 -19.89 -34.65
CA GLY A 187 -7.18 -20.70 -34.18
C GLY A 187 -8.06 -19.96 -33.18
N ARG A 188 -8.21 -20.51 -31.97
CA ARG A 188 -8.94 -19.87 -30.85
C ARG A 188 -8.04 -18.99 -29.99
N GLY A 189 -6.72 -19.08 -30.16
CA GLY A 189 -5.73 -18.36 -29.37
C GLY A 189 -5.20 -17.12 -30.06
N TRP A 190 -4.09 -16.61 -29.50
CA TRP A 190 -3.33 -15.49 -30.02
C TRP A 190 -1.87 -15.87 -30.24
N ALA A 191 -1.27 -15.26 -31.27
CA ALA A 191 0.15 -15.35 -31.54
C ALA A 191 0.72 -13.97 -31.85
N ILE A 192 2.03 -13.83 -31.79
CA ILE A 192 2.74 -12.61 -32.16
C ILE A 192 3.54 -12.91 -33.43
N ARG A 193 3.26 -12.14 -34.48
CA ARG A 193 4.12 -12.10 -35.67
C ARG A 193 5.25 -11.12 -35.41
N PRO A 194 6.52 -11.58 -35.45
CA PRO A 194 7.66 -10.68 -35.30
C PRO A 194 7.66 -9.55 -36.35
N ALA A 195 8.12 -8.38 -35.98
CA ALA A 195 8.42 -7.33 -36.94
C ALA A 195 9.75 -7.64 -37.67
N LYS A 196 9.91 -7.11 -38.90
CA LYS A 196 11.17 -7.20 -39.65
C LYS A 196 12.34 -6.65 -38.85
N THR A 197 13.48 -7.29 -38.96
CA THR A 197 14.70 -6.84 -38.33
C THR A 197 15.48 -5.92 -39.28
N ILE A 198 15.66 -4.69 -38.88
CA ILE A 198 16.49 -3.71 -39.62
C ILE A 198 17.63 -3.28 -38.72
N ASN A 199 18.88 -3.44 -39.19
CA ASN A 199 20.10 -3.15 -38.42
C ASN A 199 20.12 -3.84 -37.02
N GLY A 200 19.62 -5.07 -36.94
CA GLY A 200 19.59 -5.88 -35.69
C GLY A 200 18.49 -5.55 -34.71
N ALA A 201 17.53 -4.69 -35.05
CA ALA A 201 16.41 -4.30 -34.21
C ALA A 201 15.06 -4.47 -34.92
N THR A 202 13.99 -4.77 -34.17
CA THR A 202 12.60 -4.87 -34.68
C THR A 202 11.81 -3.58 -34.51
N TYR A 203 12.40 -2.59 -33.85
CA TYR A 203 11.84 -1.24 -33.65
C TYR A 203 12.96 -0.23 -33.47
N THR A 204 12.63 1.06 -33.60
CA THR A 204 13.51 2.20 -33.38
C THR A 204 12.76 3.30 -32.63
N TYR A 205 13.38 4.49 -32.46
CA TYR A 205 12.78 5.61 -31.74
C TYR A 205 12.69 6.85 -32.60
N LEU A 206 11.58 7.59 -32.47
CA LEU A 206 11.39 8.92 -32.97
C LEU A 206 11.36 9.89 -31.78
N LYS A 207 12.25 10.88 -31.75
CA LYS A 207 12.29 11.89 -30.70
C LYS A 207 11.08 12.82 -30.81
N ASP A 208 10.59 13.31 -29.66
CA ASP A 208 9.39 14.18 -29.62
C ASP A 208 9.56 15.43 -30.49
N LYS A 209 10.75 16.04 -30.48
CA LYS A 209 11.07 17.17 -31.39
C LYS A 209 10.98 16.82 -32.87
N ASP A 210 11.28 15.60 -33.23
CA ASP A 210 11.22 15.10 -34.60
C ASP A 210 9.79 14.70 -34.98
N LEU A 211 8.96 14.29 -34.00
CA LEU A 211 7.52 14.11 -34.14
C LEU A 211 6.86 15.41 -34.62
N ILE A 212 7.14 16.48 -33.89
CA ILE A 212 6.59 17.82 -34.17
C ILE A 212 6.99 18.28 -35.58
N SER A 213 8.27 18.20 -35.94
CA SER A 213 8.79 18.73 -37.17
C SER A 213 8.51 17.88 -38.42
N LYS A 214 8.32 16.55 -38.25
CA LYS A 214 8.21 15.60 -39.38
C LYS A 214 6.78 15.07 -39.61
N LEU A 215 5.95 15.09 -38.61
CA LEU A 215 4.63 14.47 -38.61
C LEU A 215 3.59 15.43 -38.01
N SER A 216 3.34 16.60 -38.51
CA SER A 216 2.27 17.56 -38.12
C SER A 216 1.77 17.53 -36.65
N GLU A 217 2.05 18.57 -35.87
CA GLU A 217 1.90 18.72 -34.41
C GLU A 217 0.57 18.35 -33.80
N GLU A 218 -0.54 18.66 -34.44
CA GLU A 218 -1.87 18.54 -33.83
C GLU A 218 -2.34 17.10 -33.68
N LYS A 219 -1.79 16.18 -34.43
CA LYS A 219 -2.18 14.77 -34.42
C LYS A 219 -1.67 13.99 -33.22
N TYR A 220 -0.68 14.47 -32.50
CA TYR A 220 0.04 13.70 -31.46
C TYR A 220 -0.06 14.29 -30.07
N ARG A 221 -0.97 15.20 -29.83
CA ARG A 221 -1.34 15.60 -28.46
C ARG A 221 -1.94 14.40 -27.76
N TRP A 222 -1.30 13.98 -26.71
CA TRP A 222 -1.57 12.81 -25.90
C TRP A 222 -3.08 12.58 -25.59
N GLU A 223 -3.85 13.62 -25.35
CA GLU A 223 -5.28 13.57 -25.01
C GLU A 223 -6.20 13.21 -26.19
N LYS A 224 -5.68 13.26 -27.43
CA LYS A 224 -6.43 13.03 -28.68
C LYS A 224 -5.77 12.00 -29.59
N CYS A 225 -4.75 11.27 -29.12
CA CYS A 225 -3.98 10.36 -29.96
C CYS A 225 -4.54 8.94 -29.96
N GLN A 226 -4.53 8.31 -31.12
CA GLN A 226 -4.60 6.85 -31.23
C GLN A 226 -3.28 6.25 -30.77
N ASN A 227 -3.30 5.02 -30.29
CA ASN A 227 -2.09 4.32 -29.86
C ASN A 227 -1.13 4.05 -31.02
N ALA A 228 -1.62 3.78 -32.23
CA ALA A 228 -0.84 3.31 -33.36
C ALA A 228 -1.12 4.10 -34.63
N TYR A 229 -0.05 4.57 -35.28
CA TYR A 229 -0.10 5.31 -36.55
C TYR A 229 0.79 4.68 -37.58
N LYS A 230 0.25 4.35 -38.75
CA LYS A 230 1.04 3.89 -39.89
C LYS A 230 1.86 5.03 -40.46
N ILE A 231 3.17 4.85 -40.55
CA ILE A 231 4.13 5.82 -41.09
C ILE A 231 5.11 5.12 -42.02
N TYR A 232 5.85 5.93 -42.80
CA TYR A 232 6.94 5.46 -43.64
C TYR A 232 8.23 6.17 -43.23
N ILE A 233 9.32 5.40 -43.06
CA ILE A 233 10.56 5.90 -42.49
C ILE A 233 11.78 5.51 -43.32
N ALA A 234 12.80 6.35 -43.30
CA ALA A 234 14.16 5.96 -43.64
C ALA A 234 15.02 5.99 -42.38
N THR A 235 15.90 4.98 -42.24
CA THR A 235 16.79 4.86 -41.08
C THR A 235 18.25 4.88 -41.53
N ARG A 236 19.08 5.51 -40.71
CA ARG A 236 20.54 5.44 -40.82
C ARG A 236 21.10 5.11 -39.43
N GLU A 237 21.85 4.02 -39.30
CA GLU A 237 22.44 3.58 -38.03
C GLU A 237 21.43 3.54 -36.85
N GLN A 238 20.27 2.95 -37.09
CA GLN A 238 19.14 2.85 -36.15
C GLN A 238 18.43 4.19 -35.81
N ARG A 239 18.84 5.32 -36.44
CA ARG A 239 18.15 6.61 -36.28
C ARG A 239 17.21 6.87 -37.45
N ILE A 240 16.03 7.39 -37.17
CA ILE A 240 15.09 7.82 -38.17
C ILE A 240 15.59 9.15 -38.75
N VAL A 241 15.94 9.16 -40.05
CA VAL A 241 16.34 10.38 -40.78
C VAL A 241 15.17 11.04 -41.50
N LYS A 242 14.18 10.24 -41.92
CA LYS A 242 12.93 10.74 -42.52
C LYS A 242 11.75 9.96 -41.97
N ALA A 243 10.65 10.63 -41.69
CA ALA A 243 9.35 10.04 -41.33
C ALA A 243 8.24 10.82 -42.04
N THR A 244 7.24 10.10 -42.57
CA THR A 244 6.10 10.71 -43.31
C THR A 244 4.90 9.77 -43.24
N HIS A 245 3.72 10.30 -43.45
CA HIS A 245 2.48 9.54 -43.62
C HIS A 245 2.28 9.01 -45.04
N VAL A 246 3.04 9.55 -46.00
CA VAL A 246 2.91 9.22 -47.41
C VAL A 246 3.95 8.17 -47.80
N LYS A 247 3.54 7.17 -48.56
CA LYS A 247 4.42 6.13 -49.09
C LYS A 247 5.29 6.75 -50.20
N GLU A 248 6.59 6.70 -50.03
CA GLU A 248 7.58 7.13 -51.00
C GLU A 248 8.55 6.01 -51.34
N PRO A 249 9.15 5.98 -52.53
CA PRO A 249 10.20 5.02 -52.88
C PRO A 249 11.38 5.08 -51.92
N GLY A 250 11.86 3.91 -51.48
CA GLY A 250 13.00 3.82 -50.57
C GLY A 250 12.66 3.98 -49.07
N LEU A 251 11.42 4.23 -48.71
CA LEU A 251 10.97 4.23 -47.32
C LEU A 251 10.42 2.88 -46.87
N HIS A 252 10.68 2.49 -45.62
CA HIS A 252 10.14 1.29 -44.98
C HIS A 252 8.82 1.63 -44.30
N ALA A 253 7.81 0.77 -44.44
CA ALA A 253 6.59 0.90 -43.68
C ALA A 253 6.87 0.56 -42.22
N ALA A 254 6.25 1.28 -41.29
CA ALA A 254 6.41 1.12 -39.86
C ALA A 254 5.18 1.63 -39.15
N VAL A 255 5.06 1.32 -37.86
CA VAL A 255 3.99 1.81 -36.98
C VAL A 255 4.61 2.60 -35.83
N LEU A 256 4.24 3.88 -35.75
CA LEU A 256 4.53 4.70 -34.58
C LEU A 256 3.58 4.33 -33.46
N VAL A 257 4.13 4.00 -32.30
CA VAL A 257 3.37 3.59 -31.10
C VAL A 257 3.43 4.69 -30.06
N ILE A 258 2.30 5.36 -29.83
CA ILE A 258 2.13 6.33 -28.76
C ILE A 258 1.73 5.56 -27.49
N SER A 259 2.61 5.54 -26.51
CA SER A 259 2.45 4.69 -25.34
C SER A 259 2.01 5.41 -24.06
N GLY A 260 1.53 6.64 -24.19
CA GLY A 260 1.08 7.48 -23.07
C GLY A 260 2.15 8.44 -22.56
N SER A 261 1.75 9.34 -21.66
CA SER A 261 2.65 10.30 -21.02
C SER A 261 3.41 9.65 -19.86
N MET A 262 4.67 9.98 -19.74
CA MET A 262 5.52 9.65 -18.59
C MET A 262 6.50 10.82 -18.40
N THR A 263 6.68 11.27 -17.19
CA THR A 263 7.63 12.35 -16.87
C THR A 263 9.02 11.99 -17.39
N GLY A 264 9.66 12.92 -18.11
CA GLY A 264 10.97 12.70 -18.71
C GLY A 264 10.99 11.87 -20.00
N LYS A 265 9.85 11.40 -20.49
CA LYS A 265 9.77 10.74 -21.80
C LYS A 265 10.00 11.75 -22.91
N ASN A 266 10.91 11.44 -23.82
CA ASN A 266 11.32 12.34 -24.91
C ASN A 266 11.35 11.67 -26.29
N SER A 267 10.77 10.47 -26.41
CA SER A 267 10.71 9.72 -27.67
C SER A 267 9.60 8.68 -27.64
N GLU A 268 9.02 8.41 -28.81
CA GLU A 268 8.10 7.31 -29.04
C GLU A 268 8.76 6.19 -29.85
N ALA A 269 8.29 4.98 -29.66
CA ALA A 269 8.81 3.84 -30.38
C ALA A 269 8.13 3.69 -31.74
N VAL A 270 8.90 3.20 -32.72
CA VAL A 270 8.43 2.91 -34.09
C VAL A 270 8.76 1.45 -34.38
N ILE A 271 7.74 0.60 -34.51
CA ILE A 271 7.86 -0.83 -34.83
C ILE A 271 7.88 -0.95 -36.37
N PHE A 272 8.85 -1.72 -36.89
CA PHE A 272 8.94 -1.99 -38.33
C PHE A 272 7.78 -2.90 -38.78
N GLU A 273 7.52 -2.97 -40.11
CA GLU A 273 6.45 -3.77 -40.67
C GLU A 273 6.57 -5.27 -40.27
N PRO A 274 5.44 -6.04 -40.27
CA PRO A 274 5.47 -7.45 -39.96
C PRO A 274 6.42 -8.23 -40.88
N ASP A 275 7.13 -9.19 -40.32
CA ASP A 275 7.91 -10.15 -41.10
C ASP A 275 7.03 -11.34 -41.48
N ASN A 276 6.52 -11.33 -42.71
CA ASN A 276 5.65 -12.39 -43.22
C ASN A 276 6.37 -13.71 -43.42
N ASN A 277 7.71 -13.73 -43.42
CA ASN A 277 8.51 -14.94 -43.53
C ASN A 277 8.87 -15.56 -42.18
N ALA A 278 8.71 -14.78 -41.09
CA ALA A 278 8.96 -15.26 -39.74
C ALA A 278 7.80 -16.15 -39.26
N ARG A 279 8.15 -17.20 -38.46
CA ARG A 279 7.14 -18.00 -37.77
C ARG A 279 6.45 -17.13 -36.71
N THR A 280 5.13 -17.29 -36.58
CA THR A 280 4.36 -16.73 -35.45
C THR A 280 4.78 -17.37 -34.13
N LEU A 281 4.71 -16.58 -33.05
CA LEU A 281 5.04 -17.01 -31.69
C LEU A 281 3.73 -17.15 -30.92
N PRO A 282 3.32 -18.37 -30.57
CA PRO A 282 2.08 -18.57 -29.84
C PRO A 282 2.16 -17.90 -28.46
N VAL A 283 1.07 -17.26 -28.05
CA VAL A 283 0.94 -16.65 -26.73
C VAL A 283 0.10 -17.58 -25.85
N PRO A 284 0.65 -18.10 -24.75
CA PRO A 284 -0.09 -18.96 -23.83
C PRO A 284 -1.36 -18.28 -23.30
N ASP A 285 -2.45 -19.03 -23.16
CA ASP A 285 -3.74 -18.53 -22.65
C ASP A 285 -3.62 -17.90 -21.25
N GLU A 286 -2.72 -18.43 -20.42
CA GLU A 286 -2.40 -17.86 -19.11
C GLU A 286 -1.89 -16.41 -19.23
N LEU A 287 -0.99 -16.13 -20.18
CA LEU A 287 -0.48 -14.76 -20.37
C LEU A 287 -1.55 -13.82 -20.91
N ILE A 288 -2.46 -14.33 -21.73
CA ILE A 288 -3.63 -13.57 -22.21
C ILE A 288 -4.53 -13.22 -21.05
N TYR A 289 -4.83 -14.18 -20.18
CA TYR A 289 -5.61 -13.97 -18.96
C TYR A 289 -4.95 -12.91 -18.04
N LEU A 290 -3.65 -13.05 -17.77
CA LEU A 290 -2.89 -12.11 -16.96
C LEU A 290 -2.86 -10.70 -17.57
N TYR A 291 -2.72 -10.61 -18.91
CA TYR A 291 -2.75 -9.33 -19.61
C TYR A 291 -4.11 -8.63 -19.44
N ARG A 292 -5.23 -9.36 -19.66
CA ARG A 292 -6.58 -8.82 -19.49
C ARG A 292 -6.85 -8.31 -18.09
N LYS A 293 -6.35 -8.99 -17.07
CA LYS A 293 -6.44 -8.57 -15.66
C LYS A 293 -5.68 -7.28 -15.35
N GLN A 294 -4.69 -6.92 -16.15
CA GLN A 294 -3.81 -5.77 -15.91
C GLN A 294 -4.19 -4.53 -16.71
N ILE A 295 -5.10 -4.63 -17.67
CA ILE A 295 -5.53 -3.49 -18.49
C ILE A 295 -6.30 -2.51 -17.61
N THR A 296 -5.82 -1.27 -17.58
CA THR A 296 -6.48 -0.18 -16.85
C THR A 296 -7.54 0.51 -17.73
N PRO A 297 -8.55 1.19 -17.15
CA PRO A 297 -9.51 1.97 -17.93
C PRO A 297 -8.85 2.98 -18.87
N LYS A 298 -7.79 3.67 -18.44
CA LYS A 298 -7.03 4.60 -19.29
C LYS A 298 -6.35 3.90 -20.48
N GLN A 299 -5.88 2.67 -20.28
CA GLN A 299 -5.32 1.88 -21.38
C GLN A 299 -6.40 1.41 -22.37
N LYS A 300 -7.59 1.04 -21.92
CA LYS A 300 -8.71 0.71 -22.79
C LYS A 300 -9.09 1.86 -23.69
N ILE A 301 -9.15 3.07 -23.13
CA ILE A 301 -9.40 4.31 -23.92
C ILE A 301 -8.27 4.56 -24.93
N LEU A 302 -6.99 4.47 -24.49
CA LEU A 302 -5.85 4.71 -25.37
C LEU A 302 -5.80 3.71 -26.54
N LEU A 303 -6.14 2.45 -26.27
CA LEU A 303 -6.08 1.36 -27.24
C LEU A 303 -7.39 1.19 -28.03
N ASP A 304 -8.41 1.96 -27.69
CA ASP A 304 -9.76 1.89 -28.24
C ASP A 304 -10.29 0.44 -28.23
N SER A 305 -10.07 -0.26 -27.10
CA SER A 305 -10.43 -1.67 -26.95
C SER A 305 -10.49 -2.11 -25.50
N ASP A 306 -11.54 -2.84 -25.17
CA ASP A 306 -11.67 -3.50 -23.87
C ASP A 306 -10.64 -4.61 -23.66
N ASP A 307 -10.18 -5.24 -24.72
CA ASP A 307 -9.15 -6.28 -24.74
C ASP A 307 -7.73 -5.73 -24.95
N GLY A 308 -7.56 -4.40 -24.99
CA GLY A 308 -6.27 -3.72 -25.14
C GLY A 308 -5.57 -4.05 -26.46
N VAL A 309 -4.35 -4.60 -26.42
CA VAL A 309 -3.60 -4.98 -27.64
C VAL A 309 -4.07 -6.27 -28.28
N LEU A 310 -5.00 -7.00 -27.71
CA LEU A 310 -5.53 -8.25 -28.26
C LEU A 310 -6.50 -7.96 -29.43
N GLN A 311 -5.98 -7.32 -30.45
CA GLN A 311 -6.64 -6.93 -31.67
C GLN A 311 -5.81 -7.41 -32.86
N GLU A 312 -6.45 -7.85 -33.94
CA GLU A 312 -5.78 -8.34 -35.13
C GLU A 312 -4.85 -7.25 -35.73
N LYS A 313 -3.61 -7.64 -35.98
CA LYS A 313 -2.55 -6.75 -36.55
C LYS A 313 -2.18 -5.55 -35.68
N HIS A 314 -2.59 -5.52 -34.39
CA HIS A 314 -2.20 -4.47 -33.48
C HIS A 314 -0.71 -4.57 -33.10
N PRO A 315 0.05 -3.44 -33.09
CA PRO A 315 1.47 -3.46 -32.71
C PRO A 315 1.64 -3.78 -31.23
N VAL A 316 2.65 -4.58 -30.92
CA VAL A 316 2.92 -5.06 -29.56
C VAL A 316 4.43 -5.15 -29.31
N PHE A 317 4.84 -4.88 -28.06
CA PHE A 317 6.17 -5.20 -27.58
C PHE A 317 6.13 -6.49 -26.78
N TYR A 318 7.12 -7.34 -26.96
CA TYR A 318 7.18 -8.63 -26.25
C TYR A 318 8.60 -9.01 -25.86
N ALA A 319 8.72 -9.85 -24.85
CA ALA A 319 9.96 -10.46 -24.39
C ALA A 319 9.92 -11.97 -24.62
N LEU A 320 11.08 -12.57 -24.89
CA LEU A 320 11.26 -14.00 -25.03
C LEU A 320 12.18 -14.53 -23.92
N ASP A 321 11.95 -15.77 -23.50
CA ASP A 321 12.88 -16.52 -22.67
C ASP A 321 14.07 -17.05 -23.50
N GLU A 322 14.95 -17.80 -22.83
CA GLU A 322 16.11 -18.44 -23.48
C GLU A 322 15.72 -19.50 -24.52
N ASN A 323 14.52 -20.05 -24.42
CA ASN A 323 13.97 -21.07 -25.35
C ASN A 323 13.19 -20.44 -26.52
N GLY A 324 13.04 -19.11 -26.52
CA GLY A 324 12.29 -18.37 -27.52
C GLY A 324 10.78 -18.35 -27.33
N ALA A 325 10.29 -18.75 -26.15
CA ALA A 325 8.88 -18.62 -25.79
C ALA A 325 8.55 -17.19 -25.29
N VAL A 326 7.31 -16.74 -25.54
CA VAL A 326 6.85 -15.43 -25.07
C VAL A 326 6.73 -15.42 -23.55
N VAL A 327 7.49 -14.57 -22.90
CA VAL A 327 7.43 -14.35 -21.42
C VAL A 327 6.29 -13.42 -21.04
N PHE A 328 6.17 -12.30 -21.76
CA PHE A 328 5.08 -11.36 -21.61
C PHE A 328 5.06 -10.33 -22.77
N PHE A 329 4.01 -9.53 -22.83
CA PHE A 329 3.80 -8.56 -23.91
C PHE A 329 2.99 -7.35 -23.42
N GLY A 330 2.98 -6.26 -24.20
CA GLY A 330 2.21 -5.06 -23.89
C GLY A 330 2.27 -3.99 -24.97
N HIS A 331 1.46 -2.94 -24.81
CA HIS A 331 1.32 -1.83 -25.75
C HIS A 331 2.51 -0.86 -25.77
N CYS A 332 3.41 -0.96 -24.83
CA CYS A 332 4.59 -0.11 -24.72
C CYS A 332 5.83 -0.93 -24.39
N ARG A 333 7.02 -0.39 -24.70
CA ARG A 333 8.28 -1.10 -24.43
C ARG A 333 8.48 -1.44 -22.96
N MET A 334 8.09 -0.55 -22.06
CA MET A 334 8.23 -0.70 -20.62
C MET A 334 6.93 -1.24 -20.00
N PHE A 335 6.45 -2.37 -20.49
CA PHE A 335 5.23 -3.00 -19.98
C PHE A 335 5.43 -3.58 -18.57
N ARG A 336 4.33 -3.85 -17.87
CA ARG A 336 4.38 -4.57 -16.59
C ARG A 336 4.63 -6.05 -16.83
N ILE A 337 5.37 -6.67 -15.92
CA ILE A 337 5.69 -8.09 -15.95
C ILE A 337 4.93 -8.76 -14.80
N PRO A 338 4.30 -9.93 -15.01
CA PRO A 338 3.74 -10.68 -13.90
C PRO A 338 4.85 -11.17 -12.97
N TYR A 339 4.58 -11.19 -11.67
CA TYR A 339 5.43 -11.87 -10.71
C TYR A 339 5.47 -13.39 -11.00
N SER A 340 6.47 -14.07 -10.49
CA SER A 340 6.65 -15.51 -10.69
C SER A 340 5.57 -16.34 -10.00
N HIS A 341 5.04 -15.84 -8.87
CA HIS A 341 4.09 -16.57 -8.03
C HIS A 341 2.82 -15.76 -7.79
N SER A 342 1.70 -16.47 -7.58
CA SER A 342 0.43 -15.90 -7.15
C SER A 342 0.45 -15.62 -5.63
N ILE A 343 -0.56 -14.89 -5.14
CA ILE A 343 -0.71 -14.66 -3.69
C ILE A 343 -0.96 -15.99 -2.97
N LEU A 344 -1.72 -16.89 -3.58
CA LEU A 344 -2.06 -18.20 -3.01
C LEU A 344 -0.81 -19.09 -2.85
N ASP A 345 0.19 -18.98 -3.72
CA ASP A 345 1.43 -19.75 -3.61
C ASP A 345 2.15 -19.50 -2.27
N TYR A 346 1.99 -18.29 -1.70
CA TYR A 346 2.56 -17.92 -0.40
C TYR A 346 1.71 -18.33 0.81
N VAL A 347 0.69 -19.13 0.61
CA VAL A 347 0.01 -19.86 1.69
C VAL A 347 0.60 -21.26 1.76
N PRO A 348 1.18 -21.68 2.88
CA PRO A 348 1.74 -23.02 3.01
C PRO A 348 0.75 -24.13 2.60
N ALA A 349 1.22 -25.11 1.85
CA ALA A 349 0.37 -26.16 1.27
C ALA A 349 -0.45 -26.92 2.35
N HIS A 350 0.11 -27.14 3.54
CA HIS A 350 -0.59 -27.80 4.64
C HIS A 350 -1.75 -26.98 5.22
N LEU A 351 -1.83 -25.68 4.95
CA LEU A 351 -2.96 -24.83 5.31
C LEU A 351 -4.04 -24.74 4.23
N ARG A 352 -3.79 -25.35 3.05
CA ARG A 352 -4.71 -25.34 1.89
C ARG A 352 -5.40 -26.68 1.68
N ARG A 353 -5.29 -27.60 2.63
CA ARG A 353 -5.81 -28.96 2.54
C ARG A 353 -7.34 -28.95 2.51
N GLU A 354 -7.90 -29.27 1.34
CA GLU A 354 -9.34 -29.23 1.08
C GLU A 354 -10.09 -30.39 1.74
N GLU A 355 -9.40 -31.52 1.95
CA GLU A 355 -9.93 -32.72 2.56
C GLU A 355 -10.20 -32.58 4.07
N ILE A 356 -9.67 -31.54 4.72
CA ILE A 356 -9.90 -31.27 6.14
C ILE A 356 -11.08 -30.33 6.29
N THR A 357 -12.09 -30.72 7.06
CA THR A 357 -13.12 -29.80 7.54
C THR A 357 -12.61 -29.14 8.81
N ASP A 358 -12.49 -27.82 8.80
CA ASP A 358 -12.10 -27.06 9.97
C ASP A 358 -13.31 -26.55 10.78
N MET A 359 -13.09 -26.08 12.01
CA MET A 359 -14.14 -25.66 12.91
C MET A 359 -14.96 -24.47 12.38
N ALA A 360 -14.35 -23.53 11.67
CA ALA A 360 -15.10 -22.43 11.07
C ALA A 360 -16.06 -22.94 9.97
N GLN A 361 -15.62 -23.88 9.15
CA GLN A 361 -16.48 -24.54 8.17
C GLN A 361 -17.57 -25.37 8.84
N ALA A 362 -17.24 -26.09 9.91
CA ALA A 362 -18.22 -26.86 10.65
C ALA A 362 -19.34 -25.98 11.23
N ILE A 363 -19.00 -24.82 11.78
CA ILE A 363 -19.97 -23.87 12.38
C ILE A 363 -20.75 -23.09 11.30
N PHE A 364 -20.03 -22.49 10.33
CA PHE A 364 -20.63 -21.54 9.40
C PHE A 364 -21.05 -22.17 8.07
N GLY A 365 -20.79 -23.44 7.85
CA GLY A 365 -21.08 -24.13 6.58
C GLY A 365 -20.00 -23.90 5.53
N ALA A 366 -20.01 -24.76 4.53
CA ALA A 366 -19.15 -24.68 3.36
C ALA A 366 -19.96 -24.87 2.07
N ALA A 367 -19.65 -24.06 1.06
CA ALA A 367 -20.22 -24.19 -0.27
C ALA A 367 -19.23 -24.94 -1.18
N PRO A 368 -19.69 -25.81 -2.08
CA PRO A 368 -18.83 -26.45 -3.05
C PRO A 368 -18.21 -25.41 -3.98
N ARG A 369 -16.91 -25.48 -4.23
CA ARG A 369 -16.21 -24.58 -5.16
C ARG A 369 -16.43 -25.03 -6.61
N LYS A 370 -16.67 -24.07 -7.48
CA LYS A 370 -16.88 -24.33 -8.91
C LYS A 370 -15.61 -24.91 -9.53
N GLY A 371 -15.69 -26.15 -10.06
CA GLY A 371 -14.57 -26.80 -10.76
C GLY A 371 -13.71 -27.75 -9.92
N GLN A 372 -14.00 -27.93 -8.63
CA GLN A 372 -13.35 -28.94 -7.80
C GLN A 372 -14.22 -30.18 -7.66
N ALA A 373 -13.60 -31.34 -7.40
CA ALA A 373 -14.32 -32.57 -7.09
C ALA A 373 -15.22 -32.29 -5.88
N VAL A 374 -16.51 -32.49 -6.08
CA VAL A 374 -17.57 -32.07 -5.18
C VAL A 374 -17.44 -32.81 -3.86
N GLN A 375 -16.91 -32.16 -2.83
CA GLN A 375 -17.40 -32.41 -1.48
C GLN A 375 -18.79 -31.79 -1.41
N ASP A 376 -19.77 -32.55 -1.00
CA ASP A 376 -21.13 -32.04 -0.78
C ASP A 376 -21.05 -30.84 0.19
N GLY A 377 -21.56 -29.69 -0.24
CA GLY A 377 -21.64 -28.52 0.61
C GLY A 377 -22.61 -28.78 1.75
N TRP A 378 -22.39 -28.14 2.90
CA TRP A 378 -23.32 -28.23 4.03
C TRP A 378 -23.70 -26.87 4.57
N ALA A 379 -24.91 -26.80 5.14
CA ALA A 379 -25.44 -25.60 5.75
C ALA A 379 -24.71 -25.23 7.04
N GLY A 380 -24.62 -23.92 7.33
CA GLY A 380 -24.16 -23.49 8.65
C GLY A 380 -25.14 -23.83 9.74
N ARG A 381 -24.62 -23.99 10.96
CA ARG A 381 -25.39 -24.27 12.17
C ARG A 381 -25.62 -23.04 13.04
N VAL A 382 -25.31 -21.86 12.52
CA VAL A 382 -25.48 -20.56 13.19
C VAL A 382 -26.16 -19.57 12.26
N PHE A 383 -27.15 -18.85 12.82
CA PHE A 383 -28.04 -17.95 12.07
C PHE A 383 -28.02 -16.57 12.73
N PHE A 384 -27.58 -15.56 12.02
CA PHE A 384 -27.46 -14.19 12.47
C PHE A 384 -28.66 -13.37 12.01
N GLU A 385 -29.44 -12.87 12.96
CA GLU A 385 -30.51 -11.92 12.71
C GLU A 385 -29.90 -10.52 12.46
N ASP A 386 -30.65 -9.65 11.78
CA ASP A 386 -30.28 -8.25 11.65
C ASP A 386 -30.31 -7.57 13.02
N ALA A 387 -29.35 -6.69 13.28
CA ALA A 387 -29.36 -5.91 14.50
C ALA A 387 -30.32 -4.72 14.39
N GLU A 388 -31.27 -4.68 15.31
CA GLU A 388 -32.29 -3.64 15.38
C GLU A 388 -31.86 -2.49 16.27
N TYR A 389 -32.07 -1.27 15.80
CA TYR A 389 -31.86 -0.07 16.60
C TYR A 389 -32.70 -0.09 17.86
N GLN A 390 -32.06 0.22 19.00
CA GLN A 390 -32.70 0.30 20.31
C GLN A 390 -32.76 1.74 20.81
N SER A 391 -31.64 2.41 20.89
CA SER A 391 -31.50 3.76 21.44
C SER A 391 -30.16 4.40 21.06
N ALA A 392 -30.02 5.68 21.32
CA ALA A 392 -28.75 6.39 21.27
C ALA A 392 -28.55 7.21 22.54
N ALA A 393 -27.29 7.38 22.96
CA ALA A 393 -26.93 8.23 24.10
C ALA A 393 -27.04 9.75 23.80
N GLY A 394 -27.17 10.11 22.51
CA GLY A 394 -27.28 11.48 22.01
C GLY A 394 -27.81 11.46 20.58
N GLU A 395 -27.27 12.30 19.70
CA GLU A 395 -27.60 12.28 18.28
C GLU A 395 -27.23 10.92 17.65
N VAL A 396 -28.12 10.42 16.76
CA VAL A 396 -27.89 9.15 16.07
C VAL A 396 -26.92 9.34 14.92
N TRP A 397 -27.02 10.42 14.18
CA TRP A 397 -26.28 10.68 12.95
C TRP A 397 -25.16 11.67 13.18
N LYS A 398 -23.97 11.40 12.59
CA LYS A 398 -22.80 12.28 12.69
C LYS A 398 -23.04 13.62 12.02
N SER A 399 -23.85 13.64 10.97
CA SER A 399 -24.22 14.85 10.23
C SER A 399 -25.59 14.68 9.60
N ARG A 400 -26.31 15.79 9.45
CA ARG A 400 -27.56 15.84 8.66
C ARG A 400 -27.28 15.65 7.18
N GLU A 401 -26.22 16.27 6.66
CA GLU A 401 -25.76 16.09 5.28
C GLU A 401 -24.80 14.90 5.18
N PRO A 402 -24.76 14.20 4.03
CA PRO A 402 -23.74 13.22 3.76
C PRO A 402 -22.33 13.82 3.87
N VAL A 403 -21.40 13.08 4.43
CA VAL A 403 -20.02 13.51 4.58
C VAL A 403 -19.12 12.74 3.61
N THR A 404 -18.21 13.46 2.95
CA THR A 404 -17.20 12.85 2.09
C THR A 404 -16.03 12.35 2.95
N LEU A 405 -15.72 11.07 2.84
CA LEU A 405 -14.64 10.46 3.59
C LEU A 405 -13.28 10.77 2.94
N HIS A 406 -12.22 10.78 3.76
CA HIS A 406 -10.86 10.64 3.24
C HIS A 406 -10.75 9.42 2.32
N VAL A 407 -9.79 9.45 1.39
CA VAL A 407 -9.58 8.38 0.41
C VAL A 407 -9.54 7.00 1.06
N LEU A 408 -10.42 6.13 0.58
CA LEU A 408 -10.44 4.71 0.92
C LEU A 408 -9.87 3.91 -0.26
N SER A 409 -8.54 3.84 -0.32
CA SER A 409 -7.89 3.04 -1.35
C SER A 409 -8.19 1.56 -1.19
N SER A 410 -8.33 0.85 -2.32
CA SER A 410 -8.33 -0.61 -2.33
C SER A 410 -7.00 -1.16 -1.78
N PRO A 411 -6.98 -2.38 -1.24
CA PRO A 411 -5.74 -3.04 -0.86
C PRO A 411 -4.72 -3.01 -2.00
N LYS A 412 -3.46 -2.72 -1.67
CA LYS A 412 -2.36 -2.71 -2.65
C LYS A 412 -1.36 -3.82 -2.32
N PRO A 413 -1.69 -5.08 -2.61
CA PRO A 413 -0.83 -6.21 -2.27
C PRO A 413 0.53 -6.18 -2.99
N THR A 414 0.68 -5.37 -4.04
CA THR A 414 1.98 -5.07 -4.66
C THR A 414 2.97 -4.39 -3.71
N THR A 415 2.50 -3.92 -2.55
CA THR A 415 3.34 -3.44 -1.44
C THR A 415 3.84 -4.66 -0.64
N PHE A 416 4.63 -5.51 -1.28
CA PHE A 416 5.08 -6.80 -0.75
C PHE A 416 5.77 -6.70 0.61
N GLN A 417 6.48 -5.61 0.90
CA GLN A 417 7.14 -5.37 2.18
C GLN A 417 6.15 -5.21 3.36
N HIS A 418 4.86 -5.01 3.08
CA HIS A 418 3.81 -5.03 4.09
C HIS A 418 3.08 -6.38 4.16
N TYR A 419 2.99 -7.10 3.05
CA TYR A 419 2.14 -8.28 2.93
C TYR A 419 2.87 -9.62 3.02
N LEU A 420 4.19 -9.64 2.73
CA LEU A 420 5.01 -10.83 2.86
C LEU A 420 5.82 -10.81 4.16
N VAL A 421 6.06 -11.98 4.71
CA VAL A 421 6.99 -12.18 5.81
C VAL A 421 8.39 -11.81 5.34
N GLN A 422 9.09 -10.99 6.12
CA GLN A 422 10.50 -10.64 5.93
C GLN A 422 11.28 -11.33 7.07
N ASP A 423 11.98 -12.40 6.76
CA ASP A 423 12.66 -13.22 7.77
C ASP A 423 14.17 -13.16 7.58
N ARG A 424 14.89 -12.56 8.55
CA ARG A 424 16.36 -12.47 8.52
C ARG A 424 17.05 -13.82 8.46
N GLU A 425 16.50 -14.83 9.11
CA GLU A 425 17.10 -16.15 9.13
C GLU A 425 16.95 -16.88 7.79
N MET A 426 15.92 -16.51 6.99
CA MET A 426 15.74 -16.97 5.62
C MET A 426 16.46 -16.09 4.58
N GLY A 427 17.23 -15.08 5.03
CA GLY A 427 17.97 -14.17 4.17
C GLY A 427 17.21 -12.92 3.73
N HIS A 428 16.01 -12.68 4.29
CA HIS A 428 15.18 -11.51 3.96
C HIS A 428 15.23 -10.47 5.07
N ASP A 429 16.27 -9.62 5.04
CA ASP A 429 16.45 -8.59 6.06
C ASP A 429 15.56 -7.38 5.79
N PRO A 430 14.64 -7.02 6.73
CA PRO A 430 13.79 -5.85 6.59
C PRO A 430 14.55 -4.51 6.58
N ASP A 431 15.80 -4.50 7.01
CA ASP A 431 16.67 -3.31 7.01
C ASP A 431 17.54 -3.20 5.73
N ASP A 432 17.52 -4.20 4.84
CA ASP A 432 18.21 -4.16 3.54
C ASP A 432 17.22 -4.31 2.37
N LYS A 433 17.01 -3.24 1.64
CA LYS A 433 16.13 -3.20 0.46
C LYS A 433 16.43 -4.29 -0.57
N ASN A 434 17.71 -4.66 -0.72
CA ASN A 434 18.11 -5.66 -1.71
C ASN A 434 17.89 -7.08 -1.23
N ALA A 435 17.62 -7.28 0.06
CA ALA A 435 17.33 -8.58 0.65
C ALA A 435 15.84 -8.81 0.88
N LEU A 436 14.96 -7.87 0.55
CA LEU A 436 13.53 -8.02 0.78
C LEU A 436 12.94 -9.18 -0.04
N ALA A 437 12.10 -9.99 0.62
CA ALA A 437 11.25 -10.94 -0.06
C ALA A 437 10.20 -10.23 -0.93
N THR A 438 10.01 -10.72 -2.14
CA THR A 438 9.05 -10.21 -3.12
C THR A 438 8.19 -11.36 -3.64
N TYR A 439 7.21 -11.10 -4.50
CA TYR A 439 6.45 -12.17 -5.13
C TYR A 439 7.21 -12.95 -6.24
N ASN A 440 8.53 -12.71 -6.36
CA ASN A 440 9.44 -13.55 -7.12
C ASN A 440 10.31 -14.46 -6.22
N THR A 441 10.24 -14.27 -4.90
CA THR A 441 10.95 -15.11 -3.92
C THR A 441 10.32 -16.50 -3.86
N ASP A 442 11.12 -17.53 -3.65
CA ASP A 442 10.62 -18.91 -3.49
C ASP A 442 9.60 -18.97 -2.33
N PRO A 443 8.39 -19.51 -2.55
CA PRO A 443 7.40 -19.72 -1.49
C PRO A 443 7.87 -20.53 -0.28
N ALA A 444 8.98 -21.27 -0.42
CA ALA A 444 9.61 -21.96 0.71
C ALA A 444 10.34 -21.02 1.66
N GLU A 445 10.73 -19.82 1.21
CA GLU A 445 11.52 -18.86 1.98
C GLU A 445 10.67 -17.73 2.60
N THR A 446 9.43 -17.55 2.14
CA THR A 446 8.52 -16.54 2.65
C THR A 446 7.07 -16.98 2.52
N GLN A 447 6.17 -16.29 3.21
CA GLN A 447 4.71 -16.53 3.16
C GLN A 447 3.97 -15.20 3.33
N ILE A 448 2.66 -15.17 3.05
CA ILE A 448 1.84 -14.01 3.42
C ILE A 448 1.83 -13.83 4.94
N ARG A 449 1.75 -12.58 5.39
CA ARG A 449 1.79 -12.26 6.83
C ARG A 449 0.59 -12.77 7.62
N GLY A 450 -0.53 -13.02 6.96
CA GLY A 450 -1.72 -13.61 7.58
C GLY A 450 -2.97 -12.75 7.43
N TYR A 451 -3.80 -12.74 8.49
CA TYR A 451 -5.11 -12.09 8.49
C TYR A 451 -4.98 -10.60 8.74
N LYS A 452 -5.44 -9.79 7.76
CA LYS A 452 -5.40 -8.34 7.83
C LYS A 452 -6.53 -7.80 8.70
N LEU A 453 -6.17 -7.05 9.74
CA LEU A 453 -7.10 -6.34 10.62
C LEU A 453 -6.71 -4.86 10.74
N TYR A 454 -7.65 -4.02 11.16
CA TYR A 454 -7.47 -2.57 11.25
C TYR A 454 -7.37 -2.12 12.70
N TRP A 455 -6.55 -1.10 12.97
CA TRP A 455 -6.35 -0.51 14.30
C TRP A 455 -7.57 0.26 14.81
N THR A 456 -7.74 0.35 16.15
CA THR A 456 -8.60 1.36 16.77
C THR A 456 -7.94 2.73 16.71
N ARG A 457 -8.72 3.79 16.54
CA ARG A 457 -8.22 5.17 16.49
C ARG A 457 -9.04 6.12 17.37
N GLY A 458 -9.57 5.60 18.48
CA GLY A 458 -10.41 6.33 19.44
C GLY A 458 -11.85 6.53 18.97
N SER A 459 -12.61 7.23 19.79
CA SER A 459 -14.05 7.49 19.57
C SER A 459 -14.33 8.55 18.49
N ALA A 460 -13.38 9.46 18.23
CA ALA A 460 -13.54 10.59 17.31
C ALA A 460 -12.38 10.66 16.30
N PRO A 461 -12.23 9.65 15.44
CA PRO A 461 -11.22 9.72 14.37
C PRO A 461 -11.60 10.81 13.35
N ASN A 462 -10.58 11.50 12.78
CA ASN A 462 -10.81 12.37 11.64
C ASN A 462 -11.12 11.54 10.40
N ILE A 463 -12.37 11.60 9.91
CA ILE A 463 -12.85 10.79 8.79
C ILE A 463 -13.24 11.64 7.57
N ILE A 464 -13.39 12.95 7.73
CA ILE A 464 -13.95 13.86 6.72
C ILE A 464 -12.80 14.49 5.93
N ALA A 465 -12.87 14.42 4.62
CA ALA A 465 -11.97 15.14 3.73
C ALA A 465 -12.41 16.60 3.62
N GLU A 466 -11.54 17.53 4.02
CA GLU A 466 -11.77 18.98 3.92
C GLU A 466 -11.37 19.51 2.55
N ASP A 467 -10.26 19.00 1.99
CA ASP A 467 -9.75 19.37 0.66
C ASP A 467 -9.74 18.14 -0.26
N ILE A 468 -10.49 18.22 -1.36
CA ILE A 468 -10.55 17.17 -2.36
C ILE A 468 -9.78 17.63 -3.60
N GLU A 469 -8.62 17.04 -3.85
CA GLU A 469 -7.89 17.27 -5.10
C GLU A 469 -8.69 16.69 -6.27
N SER A 470 -8.87 17.47 -7.33
CA SER A 470 -9.67 17.11 -8.52
C SER A 470 -9.24 15.81 -9.23
N ASN A 471 -8.00 15.37 -9.00
CA ASN A 471 -7.47 14.12 -9.53
C ASN A 471 -7.80 12.89 -8.67
N GLN A 472 -8.36 13.08 -7.48
CA GLN A 472 -8.69 12.03 -6.48
C GLN A 472 -10.20 11.83 -6.28
N GLU A 473 -11.04 12.59 -6.93
CA GLU A 473 -12.50 12.57 -6.76
C GLU A 473 -13.12 11.18 -6.88
N SER A 474 -12.66 10.37 -7.82
CA SER A 474 -13.12 8.99 -7.99
C SER A 474 -12.75 8.02 -6.84
N GLN A 475 -11.93 8.45 -5.89
CA GLN A 475 -11.47 7.64 -4.75
C GLN A 475 -12.19 8.02 -3.44
N HIS A 476 -12.96 9.07 -3.46
CA HIS A 476 -13.79 9.49 -2.33
C HIS A 476 -15.16 8.80 -2.36
N THR A 477 -15.82 8.77 -1.22
CA THR A 477 -17.18 8.25 -1.10
C THR A 477 -17.96 9.05 -0.05
N CYS A 478 -19.18 9.41 -0.41
CA CYS A 478 -20.14 10.03 0.52
C CYS A 478 -20.83 8.98 1.36
N VAL A 479 -21.00 9.27 2.64
CA VAL A 479 -21.63 8.39 3.63
C VAL A 479 -22.39 9.21 4.68
N ARG A 480 -23.38 8.59 5.32
CA ARG A 480 -24.02 9.11 6.54
C ARG A 480 -23.73 8.17 7.71
N PRO A 481 -22.64 8.41 8.48
CA PRO A 481 -22.28 7.56 9.59
C PRO A 481 -23.14 7.79 10.81
N LEU A 482 -23.30 6.73 11.61
CA LEU A 482 -23.82 6.83 12.99
C LEU A 482 -22.77 7.43 13.91
N MET A 483 -23.22 8.08 14.96
CA MET A 483 -22.39 8.51 16.08
C MET A 483 -21.95 7.33 16.97
N PRO A 484 -20.91 7.49 17.80
CA PRO A 484 -20.66 6.61 18.94
C PRO A 484 -21.83 6.63 19.93
N GLY A 485 -22.09 5.52 20.63
CA GLY A 485 -23.15 5.40 21.63
C GLY A 485 -24.52 4.99 21.08
N VAL A 486 -24.61 4.65 19.80
CA VAL A 486 -25.82 4.10 19.20
C VAL A 486 -25.90 2.61 19.51
N LYS A 487 -27.04 2.16 20.06
CA LYS A 487 -27.25 0.79 20.53
C LYS A 487 -28.18 0.00 19.63
N PHE A 488 -27.80 -1.23 19.39
CA PHE A 488 -28.54 -2.22 18.62
C PHE A 488 -28.65 -3.52 19.40
N ARG A 489 -29.64 -4.34 19.06
CA ARG A 489 -29.83 -5.69 19.60
C ARG A 489 -30.10 -6.68 18.47
N PHE A 490 -29.49 -7.86 18.55
CA PHE A 490 -29.75 -8.96 17.61
C PHE A 490 -29.62 -10.30 18.31
N ARG A 491 -30.08 -11.35 17.62
CA ARG A 491 -29.91 -12.74 18.07
C ARG A 491 -29.02 -13.52 17.13
N ILE A 492 -28.28 -14.43 17.72
CA ILE A 492 -27.56 -15.48 17.00
C ILE A 492 -28.20 -16.79 17.44
N ARG A 493 -28.90 -17.46 16.55
CA ARG A 493 -29.42 -18.80 16.82
C ARG A 493 -28.37 -19.82 16.45
N PHE A 494 -28.25 -20.86 17.22
CA PHE A 494 -27.37 -21.98 16.94
C PHE A 494 -28.08 -23.30 17.15
N GLU A 495 -27.66 -24.29 16.36
CA GLU A 495 -28.25 -25.61 16.38
C GLU A 495 -27.15 -26.67 16.40
N ASN A 496 -27.30 -27.63 17.32
CA ASN A 496 -26.51 -28.85 17.36
C ASN A 496 -24.98 -28.59 17.35
N LEU A 497 -24.52 -27.61 18.12
CA LEU A 497 -23.10 -27.31 18.30
C LEU A 497 -22.47 -28.18 19.36
N HIS A 498 -21.20 -28.58 19.16
CA HIS A 498 -20.39 -29.10 20.27
C HIS A 498 -20.06 -27.98 21.28
N PRO A 499 -19.84 -28.31 22.56
CA PRO A 499 -19.48 -27.31 23.58
C PRO A 499 -18.27 -26.45 23.19
N GLU A 500 -17.27 -27.01 22.50
CA GLU A 500 -16.08 -26.35 22.04
C GLU A 500 -16.36 -25.40 20.86
N GLU A 501 -17.30 -25.74 19.97
CA GLU A 501 -17.75 -24.89 18.88
C GLU A 501 -18.55 -23.69 19.41
N LEU A 502 -19.43 -23.92 20.39
CA LEU A 502 -20.14 -22.85 21.07
C LEU A 502 -19.16 -21.94 21.83
N GLY A 503 -18.17 -22.54 22.49
CA GLY A 503 -17.11 -21.82 23.19
C GLY A 503 -16.26 -20.95 22.25
N ALA A 504 -15.93 -21.43 21.05
CA ALA A 504 -15.22 -20.67 20.04
C ALA A 504 -16.02 -19.44 19.58
N LEU A 505 -17.33 -19.62 19.37
CA LEU A 505 -18.24 -18.54 19.00
C LEU A 505 -18.35 -17.49 20.11
N LEU A 506 -18.50 -17.92 21.36
CA LEU A 506 -18.55 -17.06 22.53
C LEU A 506 -17.21 -16.34 22.76
N TRP A 507 -16.08 -17.01 22.55
CA TRP A 507 -14.76 -16.39 22.61
C TRP A 507 -14.64 -15.25 21.59
N ALA A 508 -15.09 -15.48 20.35
CA ALA A 508 -15.08 -14.48 19.29
C ALA A 508 -16.01 -13.29 19.58
N LEU A 509 -17.10 -13.48 20.32
CA LEU A 509 -18.04 -12.42 20.71
C LEU A 509 -17.57 -11.63 21.94
N THR A 510 -16.86 -12.26 22.88
CA THR A 510 -16.47 -11.63 24.15
C THR A 510 -15.03 -11.09 24.15
N LEU A 511 -14.16 -11.64 23.30
CA LEU A 511 -12.73 -11.29 23.19
C LEU A 511 -12.01 -11.34 24.55
N PRO A 512 -11.96 -12.47 25.23
CA PRO A 512 -11.35 -12.59 26.55
C PRO A 512 -9.85 -12.39 26.46
N GLY A 513 -9.33 -11.45 27.24
CA GLY A 513 -7.92 -11.09 27.26
C GLY A 513 -7.42 -10.70 28.65
N PRO A 514 -6.18 -10.22 28.77
CA PRO A 514 -5.62 -9.74 30.02
C PRO A 514 -6.49 -8.71 30.73
N THR A 515 -6.58 -8.84 32.06
CA THR A 515 -7.37 -7.93 32.91
C THR A 515 -6.94 -6.47 32.75
N GLY A 516 -7.90 -5.56 32.76
CA GLY A 516 -7.68 -4.11 32.64
C GLY A 516 -7.58 -3.60 31.20
N ARG A 517 -7.64 -4.48 30.20
CA ARG A 517 -7.70 -4.09 28.78
C ARG A 517 -9.10 -4.30 28.24
N GLN A 518 -9.48 -3.49 27.26
CA GLN A 518 -10.76 -3.58 26.58
C GLN A 518 -10.51 -3.86 25.10
N TYR A 519 -11.30 -4.78 24.54
CA TYR A 519 -11.21 -5.16 23.13
C TYR A 519 -12.51 -4.83 22.41
N ARG A 520 -12.43 -4.53 21.13
CA ARG A 520 -13.58 -4.08 20.33
C ARG A 520 -13.56 -4.75 18.97
N HIS A 521 -14.73 -4.98 18.43
CA HIS A 521 -14.95 -5.52 17.09
C HIS A 521 -14.87 -4.45 16.02
N ARG A 522 -14.79 -4.87 14.74
CA ARG A 522 -14.75 -4.01 13.56
C ARG A 522 -15.86 -4.36 12.61
N LEU A 523 -16.73 -3.39 12.34
CA LEU A 523 -17.93 -3.55 11.53
C LEU A 523 -18.01 -2.48 10.45
N GLY A 524 -18.59 -2.79 9.29
CA GLY A 524 -18.92 -1.84 8.25
C GLY A 524 -17.72 -1.29 7.44
N MET A 525 -17.92 -0.14 6.82
CA MET A 525 -16.95 0.55 5.98
C MET A 525 -16.07 1.53 6.76
N GLY A 526 -15.04 2.07 6.13
CA GLY A 526 -14.18 3.11 6.72
C GLY A 526 -13.26 2.61 7.83
N LYS A 527 -13.07 1.30 8.00
CA LYS A 527 -12.16 0.72 9.01
C LYS A 527 -10.75 1.32 8.98
N PRO A 528 -10.14 1.60 7.80
CA PRO A 528 -8.84 2.25 7.73
C PRO A 528 -8.80 3.64 8.36
N LEU A 529 -9.92 4.33 8.39
CA LEU A 529 -10.05 5.66 9.00
C LEU A 529 -10.38 5.60 10.50
N GLY A 530 -10.52 4.40 11.07
CA GLY A 530 -10.91 4.19 12.47
C GLY A 530 -12.41 4.09 12.70
N MET A 531 -13.21 4.00 11.64
CA MET A 531 -14.65 3.80 11.73
C MET A 531 -15.01 2.36 12.08
N GLY A 532 -16.26 2.15 12.50
CA GLY A 532 -16.88 0.84 12.68
C GLY A 532 -16.37 0.06 13.88
N VAL A 533 -15.90 0.74 14.92
CA VAL A 533 -15.55 0.11 16.19
C VAL A 533 -16.82 -0.09 17.02
N VAL A 534 -17.07 -1.32 17.45
CA VAL A 534 -18.26 -1.66 18.24
C VAL A 534 -17.88 -2.52 19.45
N SER A 535 -18.62 -2.37 20.55
CA SER A 535 -18.61 -3.27 21.69
C SER A 535 -19.79 -4.23 21.63
N LEU A 536 -19.58 -5.44 22.08
CA LEU A 536 -20.62 -6.46 22.19
C LEU A 536 -20.78 -6.90 23.65
N SER A 537 -22.04 -7.17 24.06
CA SER A 537 -22.37 -7.83 25.30
C SER A 537 -23.31 -8.99 24.99
N THR A 538 -23.02 -10.17 25.49
CA THR A 538 -23.67 -11.42 25.07
C THR A 538 -24.29 -12.12 26.28
N GLN A 539 -25.55 -12.49 26.13
CA GLN A 539 -26.28 -13.39 27.05
C GLN A 539 -26.57 -14.69 26.31
N LEU A 540 -26.24 -15.82 26.92
CA LEU A 540 -26.39 -17.16 26.32
C LEU A 540 -27.63 -17.85 26.88
N TYR A 541 -28.45 -18.39 25.98
CA TYR A 541 -29.61 -19.22 26.33
C TYR A 541 -29.48 -20.58 25.65
N VAL A 542 -29.41 -21.64 26.41
CA VAL A 542 -29.34 -23.02 25.92
C VAL A 542 -30.68 -23.71 26.14
N GLU A 543 -31.19 -24.36 25.09
CA GLU A 543 -32.46 -25.08 25.13
C GLU A 543 -32.25 -26.52 25.57
N ASP A 544 -33.02 -26.96 26.57
CA ASP A 544 -33.22 -28.38 26.84
C ASP A 544 -34.29 -28.91 25.86
N ARG A 545 -33.82 -29.51 24.76
CA ARG A 545 -34.72 -29.96 23.66
C ARG A 545 -35.69 -31.04 24.14
N LYS A 546 -35.26 -31.92 25.04
CA LYS A 546 -36.12 -32.97 25.60
C LYS A 546 -37.25 -32.35 26.39
N GLU A 547 -36.97 -31.38 27.24
CA GLU A 547 -37.93 -30.63 28.00
C GLU A 547 -38.84 -29.79 27.11
N ARG A 548 -38.29 -29.12 26.11
CA ARG A 548 -39.05 -28.29 25.13
C ARG A 548 -40.14 -29.08 24.43
N TYR A 549 -39.88 -30.32 24.02
CA TYR A 549 -40.84 -31.15 23.34
C TYR A 549 -41.79 -31.88 24.25
N SER A 550 -41.64 -31.80 25.60
CA SER A 550 -42.55 -32.36 26.56
C SER A 550 -43.87 -31.55 26.68
N ARG A 551 -43.83 -30.24 26.37
CA ARG A 551 -44.98 -29.33 26.34
C ARG A 551 -44.79 -28.21 25.36
N LEU A 552 -45.91 -27.70 24.76
CA LEU A 552 -45.87 -26.67 23.78
C LEU A 552 -45.99 -25.25 24.35
N PHE A 553 -46.74 -25.11 25.43
CA PHE A 553 -47.08 -23.80 25.97
C PHE A 553 -46.68 -23.67 27.44
N ASP A 554 -46.35 -22.44 27.82
CA ASP A 554 -46.18 -22.01 29.22
C ASP A 554 -46.99 -20.71 29.36
N GLY A 555 -48.17 -20.85 30.02
CA GLY A 555 -49.19 -19.80 30.02
C GLY A 555 -49.66 -19.51 28.59
N ASP A 556 -49.66 -18.24 28.21
CA ASP A 556 -50.10 -17.77 26.85
C ASP A 556 -48.97 -17.80 25.80
N GLY A 557 -47.72 -18.22 26.16
CA GLY A 557 -46.58 -18.23 25.30
C GLY A 557 -46.09 -19.62 24.89
N TRP A 558 -45.19 -19.65 23.90
CA TRP A 558 -44.46 -20.87 23.53
C TRP A 558 -43.44 -21.25 24.61
N TYR A 559 -43.45 -22.51 25.04
CA TYR A 559 -42.45 -23.03 25.95
C TYR A 559 -41.14 -23.31 25.20
N THR A 560 -40.09 -22.61 25.55
CA THR A 560 -38.77 -22.73 24.89
C THR A 560 -37.85 -23.68 25.60
N ALA A 561 -38.08 -23.98 26.89
CA ALA A 561 -37.17 -24.72 27.78
C ALA A 561 -35.74 -24.17 27.80
N ALA A 562 -35.57 -22.91 27.45
CA ALA A 562 -34.28 -22.25 27.42
C ALA A 562 -33.89 -21.74 28.81
N ARG A 563 -32.64 -21.95 29.17
CA ARG A 563 -32.06 -21.47 30.43
C ARG A 563 -30.87 -20.55 30.09
N GLU A 564 -30.72 -19.47 30.86
CA GLU A 564 -29.55 -18.64 30.80
C GLU A 564 -28.35 -19.42 31.38
N GLU A 565 -27.26 -19.44 30.62
CA GLU A 565 -26.09 -20.23 30.97
C GLU A 565 -24.86 -19.32 31.08
N ASP A 566 -23.88 -19.75 31.87
CA ASP A 566 -22.59 -19.05 31.99
C ASP A 566 -21.74 -19.20 30.74
N VAL A 567 -21.30 -18.07 30.19
CA VAL A 567 -20.48 -17.98 28.99
C VAL A 567 -19.06 -18.51 29.25
N ASP A 568 -18.50 -18.25 30.45
CA ASP A 568 -17.11 -18.55 30.76
C ASP A 568 -16.79 -20.04 30.76
N GLY A 569 -17.76 -20.87 31.16
CA GLY A 569 -17.62 -22.33 31.17
C GLY A 569 -17.32 -22.89 29.76
N TYR A 570 -18.07 -22.44 28.78
CA TYR A 570 -17.89 -22.84 27.35
C TYR A 570 -16.60 -22.28 26.74
N ILE A 571 -16.27 -21.04 27.06
CA ILE A 571 -15.00 -20.44 26.60
C ILE A 571 -13.81 -21.25 27.09
N ARG A 572 -13.80 -21.63 28.37
CA ARG A 572 -12.73 -22.47 28.97
C ARG A 572 -12.67 -23.86 28.35
N SER A 573 -13.82 -24.47 28.04
CA SER A 573 -13.86 -25.74 27.33
C SER A 573 -13.21 -25.64 25.96
N PHE A 574 -13.51 -24.61 25.19
CA PHE A 574 -12.90 -24.32 23.92
C PHE A 574 -11.38 -24.08 24.05
N GLU A 575 -10.95 -23.20 24.98
CA GLU A 575 -9.53 -22.91 25.18
C GLU A 575 -8.77 -24.19 25.54
N ARG A 576 -9.30 -25.03 26.42
CA ARG A 576 -8.71 -26.32 26.77
C ARG A 576 -8.61 -27.23 25.57
N TYR A 577 -9.68 -27.34 24.77
CA TYR A 577 -9.70 -28.16 23.57
C TYR A 577 -8.57 -27.74 22.58
N ILE A 578 -8.47 -26.44 22.23
CA ILE A 578 -7.44 -25.96 21.32
C ILE A 578 -6.03 -26.11 21.89
N LEU A 579 -5.83 -25.71 23.15
CA LEU A 579 -4.49 -25.65 23.74
C LEU A 579 -3.96 -27.03 24.11
N LYS A 580 -4.77 -27.86 24.79
CA LYS A 580 -4.35 -29.13 25.37
C LYS A 580 -4.68 -30.32 24.46
N ASP A 581 -5.94 -30.47 24.05
CA ASP A 581 -6.39 -31.65 23.30
C ASP A 581 -5.84 -31.61 21.85
N GLN A 582 -5.90 -30.47 21.23
CA GLN A 582 -5.30 -30.20 19.91
C GLN A 582 -3.80 -29.85 19.97
N LYS A 583 -3.22 -29.74 21.18
CA LYS A 583 -1.77 -29.52 21.41
C LYS A 583 -1.20 -28.30 20.66
N ILE A 584 -1.96 -27.22 20.57
CA ILE A 584 -1.47 -25.97 19.97
C ILE A 584 -0.46 -25.29 20.89
N ALA A 585 -0.76 -25.19 22.18
CA ALA A 585 0.13 -24.66 23.22
C ALA A 585 -0.17 -25.34 24.56
N PRO A 586 0.26 -26.62 24.75
CA PRO A 586 -0.14 -27.42 25.88
C PRO A 586 0.39 -26.92 27.25
N ASP A 587 1.37 -26.03 27.22
CA ASP A 587 1.95 -25.32 28.37
C ASP A 587 1.14 -24.08 28.79
N ARG A 588 0.15 -23.66 28.01
CA ARG A 588 -0.68 -22.48 28.28
C ARG A 588 -2.06 -22.87 28.79
N ASP A 589 -2.63 -22.02 29.65
CA ASP A 589 -3.98 -22.24 30.19
C ASP A 589 -5.05 -21.36 29.51
N ARG A 590 -4.65 -20.22 28.95
CA ARG A 590 -5.54 -19.30 28.26
C ARG A 590 -5.06 -19.04 26.83
N LEU A 591 -6.00 -18.96 25.92
CA LEU A 591 -5.68 -18.71 24.51
C LEU A 591 -5.01 -17.35 24.29
N CYS A 592 -5.34 -16.35 25.09
CA CYS A 592 -4.72 -15.01 25.06
C CYS A 592 -3.21 -15.02 25.44
N GLU A 593 -2.66 -16.12 25.94
CA GLU A 593 -1.23 -16.28 26.24
C GLU A 593 -0.42 -16.72 25.01
N VAL A 594 -1.09 -17.14 23.93
CA VAL A 594 -0.44 -17.55 22.68
C VAL A 594 -0.09 -16.31 21.86
N GLU A 595 1.16 -16.18 21.41
CA GLU A 595 1.70 -15.00 20.71
C GLU A 595 0.82 -14.54 19.54
N ARG A 596 0.38 -15.48 18.70
CA ARG A 596 -0.51 -15.20 17.58
C ARG A 596 -1.83 -14.56 18.03
N ILE A 597 -2.37 -14.96 19.15
CA ILE A 597 -3.62 -14.43 19.71
C ILE A 597 -3.36 -13.11 20.45
N GLN A 598 -2.16 -12.92 21.01
CA GLN A 598 -1.74 -11.61 21.52
C GLN A 598 -1.69 -10.58 20.41
N ASP A 599 -1.20 -10.93 19.20
CA ASP A 599 -1.24 -10.07 18.05
C ASP A 599 -2.67 -9.71 17.63
N LEU A 600 -3.59 -10.69 17.63
CA LEU A 600 -5.02 -10.46 17.41
C LEU A 600 -5.58 -9.45 18.40
N LEU A 601 -5.39 -9.72 19.69
CA LEU A 601 -5.91 -8.87 20.76
C LEU A 601 -5.26 -7.47 20.74
N THR A 602 -3.99 -7.38 20.41
CA THR A 602 -3.30 -6.09 20.23
C THR A 602 -3.95 -5.23 19.13
N LEU A 603 -4.40 -5.84 18.03
CA LEU A 603 -5.12 -5.14 16.96
C LEU A 603 -6.54 -4.73 17.34
N LEU A 604 -7.18 -5.51 18.21
CA LEU A 604 -8.55 -5.28 18.67
C LEU A 604 -8.62 -4.45 19.97
N GLU A 605 -7.48 -4.18 20.62
CA GLU A 605 -7.46 -3.38 21.85
C GLU A 605 -8.02 -1.98 21.59
N TRP A 606 -8.93 -1.56 22.47
CA TRP A 606 -9.43 -0.19 22.44
C TRP A 606 -8.35 0.77 22.93
N ARG A 607 -8.01 1.71 22.09
CA ARG A 607 -7.02 2.74 22.39
C ARG A 607 -7.58 4.10 22.02
N GLU A 608 -7.43 5.06 22.91
CA GLU A 608 -7.72 6.46 22.59
C GLU A 608 -6.73 6.96 21.53
N GLY A 609 -7.24 7.77 20.61
CA GLY A 609 -6.48 8.26 19.48
C GLY A 609 -5.53 9.41 19.84
N THR A 610 -4.44 9.14 20.57
CA THR A 610 -3.34 10.11 20.74
C THR A 610 -2.68 10.43 19.40
N ASP A 611 -2.05 11.57 19.26
CA ASP A 611 -1.40 11.97 18.00
C ASP A 611 -0.29 10.99 17.60
N ALA A 612 0.51 10.51 18.57
CA ALA A 612 1.49 9.46 18.33
C ALA A 612 0.84 8.18 17.80
N TRP A 613 -0.28 7.74 18.39
CA TRP A 613 -0.99 6.55 17.92
C TRP A 613 -1.58 6.74 16.53
N LYS A 614 -2.15 7.92 16.24
CA LYS A 614 -2.69 8.26 14.92
C LYS A 614 -1.60 8.26 13.84
N ALA A 615 -0.39 8.74 14.16
CA ALA A 615 0.74 8.73 13.24
C ALA A 615 1.15 7.30 12.86
N TRP A 616 1.28 6.39 13.84
CA TRP A 616 1.67 4.99 13.59
C TRP A 616 0.57 4.12 12.96
N THR A 617 -0.69 4.54 13.07
CA THR A 617 -1.85 3.79 12.57
C THR A 617 -2.57 4.50 11.42
N GLY A 618 -1.93 5.49 10.81
CA GLY A 618 -2.40 6.20 9.61
C GLY A 618 -1.92 5.55 8.33
N TYR A 619 -2.36 6.09 7.20
CA TYR A 619 -1.79 5.76 5.90
C TYR A 619 -0.43 6.43 5.73
N MET A 620 0.51 5.73 5.11
CA MET A 620 1.70 6.35 4.54
C MET A 620 1.28 7.31 3.44
N GLN A 621 1.94 8.47 3.40
CA GLN A 621 1.60 9.54 2.47
C GLN A 621 2.06 9.20 1.05
N LEU A 622 1.18 9.47 0.10
CA LEU A 622 1.45 9.37 -1.32
C LEU A 622 0.70 10.50 -2.02
N ASN A 623 1.38 11.59 -2.26
CA ASN A 623 0.86 12.74 -3.01
C ASN A 623 1.92 13.22 -4.01
N THR A 624 1.71 14.36 -4.63
CA THR A 624 2.63 14.94 -5.62
C THR A 624 4.00 15.31 -5.05
N GLN A 625 4.10 15.52 -3.74
CA GLN A 625 5.32 15.96 -3.07
C GLN A 625 5.98 14.85 -2.24
N ILE A 626 5.19 13.95 -1.69
CA ILE A 626 5.66 12.95 -0.73
C ILE A 626 5.28 11.54 -1.20
N ASN A 627 6.25 10.66 -1.24
CA ASN A 627 6.06 9.23 -1.52
C ASN A 627 6.79 8.37 -0.48
N GLU A 628 6.17 8.18 0.67
CA GLU A 628 6.74 7.36 1.76
C GLU A 628 6.92 5.89 1.38
N PHE A 629 6.17 5.39 0.37
CA PHE A 629 6.33 4.02 -0.14
C PHE A 629 7.59 3.83 -1.01
N ARG A 630 8.21 4.92 -1.47
CA ARG A 630 9.32 4.88 -2.43
C ARG A 630 10.47 4.02 -1.96
N GLN A 631 10.74 4.04 -0.66
CA GLN A 631 11.89 3.34 -0.08
C GLN A 631 11.57 1.93 0.42
N ARG A 632 10.37 1.45 0.18
CA ARG A 632 9.93 0.11 0.56
C ARG A 632 10.11 -0.20 2.06
N PRO A 633 9.70 0.69 2.98
CA PRO A 633 9.84 0.41 4.41
C PRO A 633 8.96 -0.79 4.79
N VAL A 634 9.52 -1.67 5.62
CA VAL A 634 8.84 -2.90 6.07
C VAL A 634 7.92 -2.58 7.25
N LEU A 635 6.66 -3.05 7.17
CA LEU A 635 5.68 -2.87 8.24
C LEU A 635 6.04 -3.75 9.45
N PRO A 636 6.24 -3.20 10.67
CA PRO A 636 6.51 -3.98 11.86
C PRO A 636 5.40 -4.96 12.24
N THR A 637 5.65 -5.86 13.19
CA THR A 637 4.63 -6.68 13.85
C THR A 637 3.64 -5.79 14.64
N PRO A 638 2.45 -6.29 15.01
CA PRO A 638 1.54 -5.53 15.87
C PRO A 638 2.21 -5.05 17.16
N SER A 639 2.94 -5.93 17.85
CA SER A 639 3.70 -5.57 19.04
C SER A 639 4.83 -4.57 18.78
N GLY A 640 5.45 -4.64 17.61
CA GLY A 640 6.47 -3.69 17.15
C GLY A 640 5.90 -2.28 17.00
N VAL A 641 4.74 -2.13 16.35
CA VAL A 641 4.04 -0.84 16.22
C VAL A 641 3.71 -0.25 17.59
N VAL A 642 3.19 -1.06 18.53
CA VAL A 642 2.85 -0.58 19.88
C VAL A 642 4.10 -0.08 20.61
N ARG A 643 5.21 -0.84 20.58
CA ARG A 643 6.46 -0.42 21.21
C ARG A 643 6.97 0.91 20.69
N GLN A 644 6.87 1.11 19.39
CA GLN A 644 7.29 2.35 18.73
C GLN A 644 6.37 3.53 19.08
N ALA A 645 5.06 3.33 19.05
CA ALA A 645 4.09 4.36 19.39
C ALA A 645 4.16 4.80 20.86
N GLU A 646 4.56 3.92 21.77
CA GLU A 646 4.75 4.21 23.18
C GLU A 646 6.15 4.77 23.51
N GLY A 647 7.00 4.99 22.49
CA GLY A 647 8.36 5.52 22.67
C GLY A 647 9.33 4.57 23.38
N ARG A 648 8.98 3.30 23.48
CA ARG A 648 9.84 2.28 24.07
C ARG A 648 10.86 1.80 23.04
N THR A 649 12.12 2.19 23.20
CA THR A 649 13.23 1.61 22.41
C THR A 649 13.29 0.11 22.70
N PRO A 650 13.47 -0.78 21.69
CA PRO A 650 13.62 -2.20 21.94
C PRO A 650 14.78 -2.43 22.90
N ALA A 651 14.50 -3.01 24.07
CA ALA A 651 15.56 -3.56 24.89
C ALA A 651 16.29 -4.61 24.04
N HIS A 652 17.60 -4.55 23.99
CA HIS A 652 18.43 -5.61 23.44
C HIS A 652 17.96 -6.92 24.05
N GLN A 653 17.26 -7.76 23.30
CA GLN A 653 17.09 -9.15 23.69
C GLN A 653 18.48 -9.77 23.56
N ASP A 654 19.09 -10.05 24.70
CA ASP A 654 20.23 -10.92 24.79
C ASP A 654 19.85 -12.28 24.16
N GLN A 655 20.31 -12.50 22.93
CA GLN A 655 20.27 -13.84 22.35
C GLN A 655 21.15 -14.74 23.24
N PRO A 656 20.67 -15.91 23.66
CA PRO A 656 21.53 -16.89 24.30
C PRO A 656 22.59 -17.27 23.28
N GLY A 657 23.83 -16.92 23.59
CA GLY A 657 24.98 -17.26 22.77
C GLY A 657 25.05 -18.76 22.54
N PRO A 658 25.53 -19.23 21.38
CA PRO A 658 25.63 -20.64 21.08
C PRO A 658 26.54 -21.32 22.11
N ALA A 659 26.04 -22.42 22.69
CA ALA A 659 26.77 -23.27 23.61
C ALA A 659 28.10 -23.67 23.01
N ARG A 660 29.20 -23.24 23.69
CA ARG A 660 30.53 -23.72 23.38
C ARG A 660 30.64 -25.21 23.66
N GLY A 661 30.58 -26.01 22.57
CA GLY A 661 31.10 -27.38 22.60
C GLY A 661 32.61 -27.37 22.76
N GLN A 662 33.08 -28.05 23.79
CA GLN A 662 34.48 -28.37 23.99
C GLN A 662 34.95 -29.32 22.88
N ASP A 663 36.06 -28.97 22.20
CA ASP A 663 37.15 -29.90 22.00
C ASP A 663 38.40 -29.30 21.35
N ALA A 664 39.48 -29.44 22.09
CA ALA A 664 40.81 -29.96 21.85
C ALA A 664 41.81 -29.18 20.96
N ARG A 665 42.74 -28.58 21.70
CA ARG A 665 44.20 -28.70 21.58
C ARG A 665 44.89 -28.57 20.21
N ARG A 666 45.76 -27.55 20.07
CA ARG A 666 47.25 -27.67 20.07
C ARG A 666 47.96 -26.41 19.56
N ARG A 667 48.90 -25.97 20.44
CA ARG A 667 50.28 -25.43 20.18
C ARG A 667 50.39 -24.21 19.25
N SER A 668 51.18 -23.20 19.55
CA SER A 668 52.41 -23.02 20.38
C SER A 668 52.75 -21.54 20.52
N GLU A 669 53.08 -21.16 21.72
CA GLU A 669 54.33 -20.51 22.16
C GLU A 669 54.81 -19.20 21.55
N ARG A 670 54.97 -18.29 22.45
CA ARG A 670 56.00 -17.28 22.80
C ARG A 670 55.62 -15.86 22.49
N SER A 671 55.79 -14.85 23.31
CA SER A 671 56.49 -14.71 24.59
C SER A 671 56.17 -13.38 25.25
N THR A 672 56.06 -13.40 26.58
CA THR A 672 56.52 -12.39 27.56
C THR A 672 56.11 -10.93 27.49
N GLY A 673 55.44 -10.51 28.49
CA GLY A 673 54.99 -9.34 29.17
C GLY A 673 56.04 -8.28 29.56
N PRO A 674 55.85 -7.40 30.58
CA PRO A 674 54.76 -7.26 31.55
C PRO A 674 54.24 -5.81 31.76
N ALA A 675 53.16 -5.75 32.47
CA ALA A 675 52.59 -4.76 33.42
C ALA A 675 53.07 -3.30 33.52
N GLY A 676 52.09 -2.42 33.71
CA GLY A 676 52.25 -1.05 34.20
C GLY A 676 50.97 -0.28 34.35
N GLU A 677 50.50 -0.18 35.54
CA GLU A 677 49.47 0.54 36.23
C GLU A 677 48.90 1.83 35.63
N ALA A 678 47.63 2.09 35.90
CA ALA A 678 46.96 3.41 35.85
C ALA A 678 47.48 4.31 36.99
N PRO A 679 47.31 5.65 36.90
CA PRO A 679 46.14 6.26 37.53
C PRO A 679 45.60 7.60 36.96
N ALA A 680 44.31 7.83 37.27
CA ALA A 680 43.59 9.04 37.72
C ALA A 680 43.74 10.43 37.07
N ALA A 681 42.60 10.93 36.63
CA ALA A 681 41.84 12.16 36.79
C ALA A 681 42.46 13.57 36.74
N ALA A 682 41.84 14.40 35.87
CA ALA A 682 41.46 15.84 35.97
C ALA A 682 42.56 16.94 36.03
N PRO A 683 42.24 18.22 35.77
CA PRO A 683 41.12 18.93 35.13
C PRO A 683 41.57 19.97 34.05
N ALA A 684 40.56 20.67 33.50
CA ALA A 684 40.67 21.79 32.54
C ALA A 684 41.36 23.03 33.17
N PRO A 685 41.93 23.94 32.34
CA PRO A 685 41.39 25.31 32.26
C PRO A 685 41.48 26.05 30.91
N ALA A 686 40.47 26.93 30.78
CA ALA A 686 40.46 28.30 30.30
C ALA A 686 41.14 28.76 28.99
N SER A 687 40.34 29.48 28.23
CA SER A 687 40.62 30.37 27.10
C SER A 687 41.66 31.44 27.41
N PRO A 688 42.29 32.02 26.39
CA PRO A 688 42.13 33.45 26.19
C PRO A 688 41.89 33.87 24.71
N GLU A 689 41.10 34.94 24.59
CA GLU A 689 41.04 35.91 23.51
C GLU A 689 42.21 36.89 23.57
N PRO A 690 42.29 37.93 22.70
CA PRO A 690 42.30 37.92 21.22
C PRO A 690 43.55 38.62 20.65
N ARG A 691 43.79 38.58 19.34
CA ARG A 691 44.58 39.62 18.66
C ARG A 691 44.04 39.93 17.27
N GLN A 692 43.96 41.24 17.06
CA GLN A 692 43.49 41.98 15.90
C GLN A 692 44.49 42.00 14.72
N GLU A 693 43.85 42.26 13.55
CA GLU A 693 44.34 43.05 12.38
C GLU A 693 45.17 42.27 11.39
N SER A 694 44.91 42.31 10.07
CA SER A 694 44.50 43.43 9.19
C SER A 694 44.24 42.84 7.80
N ASP A 695 43.55 43.61 6.99
CA ASP A 695 43.40 43.58 5.54
C ASP A 695 42.25 42.83 4.94
N SER A 696 41.30 43.65 4.48
CA SER A 696 40.14 43.26 3.67
C SER A 696 40.52 42.48 2.41
N PRO A 697 39.89 41.37 2.25
CA PRO A 697 39.34 41.03 0.94
C PRO A 697 37.81 40.90 1.02
N ARG A 698 37.13 41.16 -0.07
CA ARG A 698 35.72 41.01 -0.32
C ARG A 698 35.18 39.82 0.49
N ALA A 699 34.28 40.11 1.46
CA ALA A 699 33.60 39.13 2.25
C ALA A 699 32.91 38.13 1.30
N SER A 700 33.48 36.94 1.18
CA SER A 700 32.82 35.82 0.53
C SER A 700 31.68 35.39 1.46
N ILE A 701 30.44 35.48 0.97
CA ILE A 701 29.28 34.91 1.65
C ILE A 701 29.56 33.42 1.89
N PRO A 702 29.33 32.88 3.11
CA PRO A 702 29.47 31.46 3.36
C PRO A 702 28.64 30.61 2.39
N PRO A 703 29.13 29.47 1.94
CA PRO A 703 28.51 28.69 0.82
C PRO A 703 27.11 28.15 1.10
N ASP A 704 26.58 28.31 2.29
CA ASP A 704 25.24 27.89 2.73
C ASP A 704 24.33 29.04 3.12
N GLU A 705 24.74 30.28 2.92
CA GLU A 705 23.92 31.45 3.11
C GLU A 705 23.18 31.86 1.81
N PRO A 706 22.01 32.53 1.91
CA PRO A 706 21.28 33.03 0.77
C PRO A 706 22.16 33.87 -0.16
N GLY A 707 22.11 33.58 -1.46
CA GLY A 707 22.90 34.26 -2.49
C GLY A 707 24.25 33.57 -2.80
N SER A 708 24.66 32.53 -2.08
CA SER A 708 25.89 31.80 -2.35
C SER A 708 25.75 30.94 -3.63
N PRO A 709 26.75 30.97 -4.51
CA PRO A 709 26.80 30.07 -5.68
C PRO A 709 27.09 28.63 -5.24
N ILE A 710 26.24 27.72 -5.64
CA ILE A 710 26.32 26.30 -5.36
C ILE A 710 26.48 25.52 -6.66
N HIS A 711 27.29 24.46 -6.61
CA HIS A 711 27.48 23.52 -7.69
C HIS A 711 27.30 22.10 -7.21
N GLY A 712 26.73 21.26 -8.07
CA GLY A 712 26.54 19.85 -7.78
C GLY A 712 26.25 19.06 -9.04
N ASN A 713 26.12 17.75 -8.89
CA ASN A 713 25.63 16.88 -9.95
C ASN A 713 24.23 16.40 -9.58
N VAL A 714 23.33 16.40 -10.55
CA VAL A 714 21.97 15.91 -10.34
C VAL A 714 22.02 14.45 -9.90
N ASP A 715 21.52 14.18 -8.72
CA ASP A 715 21.42 12.83 -8.17
C ASP A 715 20.12 12.17 -8.64
N PHE A 716 19.01 12.88 -8.53
CA PHE A 716 17.73 12.43 -9.04
C PHE A 716 16.76 13.61 -9.29
N ILE A 717 15.69 13.32 -10.03
CA ILE A 717 14.59 14.27 -10.28
C ILE A 717 13.30 13.61 -9.82
N ASP A 718 12.58 14.27 -8.93
CA ASP A 718 11.32 13.81 -8.40
C ASP A 718 10.22 14.86 -8.59
N ASP A 719 9.11 14.46 -9.22
CA ASP A 719 7.97 15.32 -9.60
C ASP A 719 8.37 16.64 -10.30
N GLY A 720 9.53 16.63 -10.97
CA GLY A 720 10.10 17.78 -11.67
C GLY A 720 11.01 18.64 -10.81
N ASP A 721 11.11 18.41 -9.50
CA ASP A 721 12.13 18.99 -8.64
C ASP A 721 13.48 18.32 -8.91
N VAL A 722 14.55 19.11 -8.97
CA VAL A 722 15.91 18.62 -9.22
C VAL A 722 16.66 18.55 -7.92
N TYR A 723 17.09 17.35 -7.55
CA TYR A 723 17.91 17.08 -6.39
C TYR A 723 19.35 16.80 -6.82
N PHE A 724 20.33 17.37 -6.11
CA PHE A 724 21.72 17.22 -6.46
C PHE A 724 22.61 17.12 -5.24
N GLU A 725 23.72 16.38 -5.38
CA GLU A 725 24.73 16.27 -4.37
C GLU A 725 25.51 17.60 -4.24
N LEU A 726 25.62 18.11 -3.02
CA LEU A 726 26.36 19.33 -2.74
C LEU A 726 27.86 19.05 -2.83
N VAL A 727 28.50 19.51 -3.89
CA VAL A 727 29.96 19.36 -4.08
C VAL A 727 30.67 20.36 -3.19
N ARG A 728 31.50 19.87 -2.24
CA ARG A 728 32.32 20.68 -1.37
C ARG A 728 33.41 21.39 -2.18
N LYS A 729 33.38 22.70 -2.23
CA LYS A 729 34.58 23.48 -2.62
C LYS A 729 35.58 23.51 -1.47
N ALA A 730 36.88 23.66 -1.79
CA ALA A 730 38.01 23.60 -0.86
C ALA A 730 37.96 24.60 0.34
N SER A 731 36.93 25.44 0.46
CA SER A 731 36.87 26.55 1.42
C SER A 731 35.80 26.46 2.49
N GLY A 732 35.02 25.38 2.60
CA GLY A 732 34.04 25.29 3.71
C GLY A 732 33.15 24.05 3.74
N LYS A 733 32.68 23.66 4.94
CA LYS A 733 31.63 22.69 5.18
C LYS A 733 30.29 23.39 5.03
N PHE A 734 29.30 22.74 4.41
CA PHE A 734 27.92 23.21 4.49
C PHE A 734 27.42 23.18 5.94
N LYS A 735 26.46 24.06 6.23
CA LYS A 735 25.86 24.20 7.57
C LYS A 735 25.19 22.92 8.03
N HIS A 736 24.57 22.21 7.12
CA HIS A 736 23.91 20.91 7.33
C HIS A 736 24.42 19.90 6.33
N ASP A 737 24.45 18.63 6.72
CA ASP A 737 24.62 17.52 5.79
C ASP A 737 23.26 17.28 5.11
N GLY A 738 23.10 17.81 3.90
CA GLY A 738 21.85 17.75 3.16
C GLY A 738 22.05 17.72 1.65
N THR A 739 20.98 17.64 0.93
CA THR A 739 20.92 17.59 -0.52
C THR A 739 20.51 18.97 -1.06
N GLY A 740 21.14 19.45 -2.14
CA GLY A 740 20.69 20.65 -2.85
C GLY A 740 19.41 20.34 -3.63
N ARG A 741 18.46 21.28 -3.61
CA ARG A 741 17.18 21.13 -4.32
C ARG A 741 16.82 22.38 -5.11
N ILE A 742 16.37 22.20 -6.35
CA ILE A 742 15.72 23.25 -7.15
C ILE A 742 14.31 22.81 -7.43
N ARG A 743 13.33 23.55 -6.95
CA ARG A 743 11.92 23.25 -7.17
C ARG A 743 11.54 23.47 -8.64
N ARG A 744 10.66 22.65 -9.16
CA ARG A 744 10.17 22.66 -10.54
C ARG A 744 9.73 24.04 -11.00
N GLU A 745 9.02 24.77 -10.19
CA GLU A 745 8.52 26.10 -10.44
C GLU A 745 9.65 27.14 -10.60
N LYS A 746 10.83 26.85 -10.06
CA LYS A 746 12.02 27.71 -10.06
C LYS A 746 12.99 27.40 -11.21
N LEU A 747 12.74 26.34 -11.97
CA LEU A 747 13.63 25.91 -13.06
C LEU A 747 13.67 26.90 -14.25
N GLY A 748 12.69 27.80 -14.37
CA GLY A 748 12.66 28.82 -15.45
C GLY A 748 12.72 28.21 -16.86
N GLY A 749 12.17 27.01 -17.05
CA GLY A 749 12.22 26.27 -18.32
C GLY A 749 13.48 25.44 -18.55
N LYS A 750 14.45 25.45 -17.64
CA LYS A 750 15.63 24.57 -17.71
C LYS A 750 15.22 23.13 -17.39
N GLN A 751 15.81 22.19 -18.13
CA GLN A 751 15.61 20.75 -17.94
C GLN A 751 16.95 20.13 -17.56
N TYR A 752 16.96 19.38 -16.47
CA TYR A 752 18.10 18.62 -16.01
C TYR A 752 17.83 17.12 -16.10
N ARG A 753 18.91 16.31 -16.09
CA ARG A 753 18.87 14.85 -16.06
C ARG A 753 19.80 14.35 -14.95
N GLU A 754 19.55 13.16 -14.47
CA GLU A 754 20.48 12.50 -13.53
C GLU A 754 21.91 12.50 -14.11
N GLY A 755 22.87 12.97 -13.33
CA GLY A 755 24.27 13.13 -13.72
C GLY A 755 24.62 14.48 -14.39
N ASP A 756 23.66 15.35 -14.69
CA ASP A 756 23.94 16.68 -15.20
C ASP A 756 24.58 17.56 -14.11
N HIS A 757 25.50 18.43 -14.55
CA HIS A 757 26.09 19.41 -13.65
C HIS A 757 25.14 20.58 -13.43
N VAL A 758 24.85 20.88 -12.15
CA VAL A 758 24.00 21.99 -11.73
C VAL A 758 24.85 23.13 -11.19
N SER A 759 24.60 24.34 -11.70
CA SER A 759 25.04 25.59 -11.08
C SER A 759 23.82 26.39 -10.69
N CYS A 760 23.71 26.74 -9.43
CA CYS A 760 22.55 27.45 -8.87
C CYS A 760 22.98 28.40 -7.74
N VAL A 761 22.03 29.13 -7.19
CA VAL A 761 22.26 30.07 -6.09
C VAL A 761 21.46 29.55 -4.89
N ALA A 762 22.13 29.42 -3.75
CA ALA A 762 21.50 29.03 -2.48
C ALA A 762 20.47 30.06 -2.00
N ARG A 763 19.35 29.57 -1.47
CA ARG A 763 18.26 30.40 -0.94
C ARG A 763 18.12 30.27 0.56
N ALA A 764 17.80 29.10 1.00
CA ALA A 764 17.57 28.80 2.40
C ALA A 764 17.79 27.32 2.66
N TRP A 765 18.14 26.99 3.90
CA TRP A 765 18.00 25.64 4.39
C TRP A 765 16.56 25.43 4.86
N VAL A 766 15.93 24.42 4.30
CA VAL A 766 14.56 24.03 4.64
C VAL A 766 14.60 22.62 5.20
N GLU A 767 14.04 22.46 6.40
CA GLU A 767 13.89 21.15 7.01
C GLU A 767 12.53 20.58 6.61
N GLU A 768 12.55 19.48 5.88
CA GLU A 768 11.36 18.72 5.54
C GLU A 768 11.58 17.27 5.94
N HIS A 769 10.66 16.71 6.73
CA HIS A 769 10.69 15.31 7.17
C HIS A 769 11.98 14.87 7.91
N ASN A 770 12.54 15.76 8.72
CA ASN A 770 13.83 15.61 9.40
C ASN A 770 15.04 15.53 8.45
N GLU A 771 14.91 15.97 7.22
CA GLU A 771 16.04 16.16 6.30
C GLU A 771 16.19 17.64 5.97
N TRP A 772 17.45 18.07 5.83
CA TRP A 772 17.76 19.42 5.46
C TRP A 772 18.03 19.53 3.97
N PHE A 773 17.26 20.34 3.26
CA PHE A 773 17.45 20.66 1.86
C PHE A 773 17.95 22.09 1.72
N LEU A 774 19.00 22.29 0.92
CA LEU A 774 19.40 23.61 0.50
C LEU A 774 18.59 24.00 -0.73
N GLU A 775 17.55 24.78 -0.54
CA GLU A 775 16.77 25.33 -1.63
C GLU A 775 17.63 26.23 -2.50
N CYS A 776 17.64 25.97 -3.80
CA CYS A 776 18.44 26.64 -4.78
C CYS A 776 17.60 27.11 -5.96
N GLU A 777 18.13 28.05 -6.74
CA GLU A 777 17.53 28.52 -7.98
C GLU A 777 18.58 28.60 -9.09
N PRO A 778 18.23 28.32 -10.35
CA PRO A 778 19.18 28.41 -11.46
C PRO A 778 19.69 29.86 -11.62
N PRO A 779 20.98 30.08 -11.91
CA PRO A 779 21.49 31.39 -12.24
C PRO A 779 20.90 31.88 -13.57
N GLY A 780 20.32 33.04 -13.59
CA GLY A 780 19.79 33.58 -14.86
C GLY A 780 18.94 34.85 -14.76
N ALA A 781 18.53 35.22 -13.53
CA ALA A 781 17.96 36.52 -13.24
C ALA A 781 18.99 37.35 -12.47
N SER A 782 19.06 38.64 -12.71
CA SER A 782 19.88 39.54 -11.89
C SER A 782 19.27 39.61 -10.52
N GLU A 783 19.83 38.91 -9.56
CA GLU A 783 19.35 38.87 -8.18
C GLU A 783 20.05 39.97 -7.38
N TRP A 784 19.27 40.67 -6.59
CA TRP A 784 19.73 41.75 -5.78
C TRP A 784 19.26 41.55 -4.34
N THR A 785 20.13 41.81 -3.40
CA THR A 785 19.77 41.92 -2.00
C THR A 785 19.62 43.39 -1.67
N GLY A 786 18.74 43.69 -0.71
CA GLY A 786 18.48 45.03 -0.29
C GLY A 786 17.69 45.10 1.00
N THR A 787 17.44 46.33 1.43
CA THR A 787 16.69 46.60 2.64
C THR A 787 15.32 47.17 2.29
N LEU A 788 14.27 46.66 2.89
CA LEU A 788 12.91 47.19 2.78
C LEU A 788 12.84 48.54 3.47
N VAL A 789 12.60 49.56 2.69
CA VAL A 789 12.61 50.94 3.20
C VAL A 789 11.21 51.41 3.61
N ASP A 790 10.23 51.02 2.81
CA ASP A 790 8.83 51.36 3.05
C ASP A 790 7.94 50.15 2.69
N PRO A 791 7.44 49.43 3.70
CA PRO A 791 6.58 48.26 3.49
C PRO A 791 5.22 48.62 2.87
N GLU A 792 4.65 49.75 3.17
CA GLU A 792 3.31 50.16 2.69
C GLU A 792 3.33 50.46 1.19
N GLU A 793 4.37 51.18 0.73
CA GLU A 793 4.56 51.54 -0.66
C GLU A 793 5.39 50.50 -1.44
N GLY A 794 5.97 49.52 -0.75
CA GLY A 794 6.79 48.46 -1.35
C GLY A 794 8.14 48.91 -1.91
N TRP A 795 8.79 49.88 -1.25
CA TRP A 795 10.10 50.37 -1.64
C TRP A 795 11.22 49.57 -1.01
N VAL A 796 12.13 49.08 -1.86
CA VAL A 796 13.33 48.34 -1.48
C VAL A 796 14.56 49.10 -1.99
N GLN A 797 15.56 49.24 -1.12
CA GLN A 797 16.85 49.84 -1.49
C GLN A 797 17.87 48.72 -1.69
N PRO A 798 18.37 48.48 -2.93
CA PRO A 798 19.44 47.52 -3.20
C PRO A 798 20.73 47.82 -2.44
N ASP A 799 21.41 46.77 -2.00
CA ASP A 799 22.70 46.90 -1.32
C ASP A 799 23.72 47.59 -2.26
N GLY A 800 24.43 48.56 -1.74
CA GLY A 800 25.41 49.30 -2.52
C GLY A 800 24.85 50.33 -3.51
N SER A 801 23.52 50.58 -3.47
CA SER A 801 22.85 51.54 -4.36
C SER A 801 22.10 52.61 -3.54
N GLN A 802 22.10 53.82 -4.04
CA GLN A 802 21.25 54.91 -3.55
C GLN A 802 19.86 54.91 -4.19
N ALA A 803 19.65 54.13 -5.25
CA ALA A 803 18.38 54.01 -5.94
C ALA A 803 17.38 53.16 -5.10
N ARG A 804 16.12 53.55 -5.15
CA ARG A 804 15.01 52.78 -4.57
C ARG A 804 14.23 52.10 -5.70
N LEU A 805 13.95 50.81 -5.53
CA LEU A 805 13.15 50.06 -6.47
C LEU A 805 11.79 49.75 -5.84
N ARG A 806 10.74 49.73 -6.65
CA ARG A 806 9.39 49.47 -6.18
C ARG A 806 8.97 48.07 -6.52
N VAL A 807 8.47 47.34 -5.54
CA VAL A 807 7.93 45.97 -5.73
C VAL A 807 6.70 46.00 -6.65
N GLN A 808 6.53 45.01 -7.49
CA GLN A 808 5.37 44.91 -8.39
C GLN A 808 4.05 44.89 -7.60
N GLN A 809 3.00 45.44 -8.19
CA GLN A 809 1.71 45.66 -7.52
C GLN A 809 1.09 44.37 -6.97
N ALA A 810 1.27 43.23 -7.69
CA ALA A 810 0.76 41.92 -7.26
C ALA A 810 1.42 41.37 -5.98
N GLN A 811 2.60 41.83 -5.61
CA GLN A 811 3.35 41.38 -4.42
C GLN A 811 3.35 42.36 -3.26
N ARG A 812 2.73 43.52 -3.41
CA ARG A 812 2.73 44.57 -2.37
C ARG A 812 1.97 44.19 -1.10
N GLU A 813 0.94 43.37 -1.22
CA GLU A 813 0.18 42.90 -0.04
C GLU A 813 1.03 41.98 0.84
N GLN A 814 1.89 41.17 0.25
CA GLN A 814 2.83 40.31 0.97
C GLN A 814 3.93 41.14 1.67
N VAL A 815 4.39 42.21 1.02
CA VAL A 815 5.44 43.07 1.55
C VAL A 815 4.95 43.99 2.70
N ARG A 816 3.67 44.37 2.71
CA ARG A 816 3.04 45.11 3.80
C ARG A 816 3.08 44.40 5.15
N ALA A 817 3.16 43.10 5.15
CA ALA A 817 3.30 42.32 6.38
C ALA A 817 4.73 42.35 6.97
N TRP A 818 5.69 42.95 6.29
CA TRP A 818 7.10 42.96 6.69
C TRP A 818 7.46 44.25 7.37
N SER A 819 8.51 44.23 8.18
CA SER A 819 8.96 45.41 8.92
C SER A 819 9.93 46.27 8.10
N SER A 820 9.88 47.58 8.23
CA SER A 820 10.87 48.49 7.70
C SER A 820 12.26 48.15 8.25
N GLY A 821 13.26 48.14 7.42
CA GLY A 821 14.63 47.70 7.77
C GLY A 821 14.90 46.22 7.55
N GLN A 822 13.90 45.41 7.23
CA GLN A 822 14.09 43.99 6.93
C GLN A 822 14.89 43.77 5.65
N ARG A 823 15.88 42.89 5.69
CA ARG A 823 16.62 42.51 4.49
C ARG A 823 15.78 41.57 3.60
N VAL A 824 15.74 41.87 2.30
CA VAL A 824 14.95 41.18 1.33
C VAL A 824 15.77 40.87 0.09
N CYS A 825 15.48 39.77 -0.53
CA CYS A 825 15.98 39.41 -1.87
C CYS A 825 14.88 39.72 -2.90
N PHE A 826 15.24 40.33 -4.00
CA PHE A 826 14.28 40.71 -5.04
C PHE A 826 14.91 40.61 -6.43
N TRP A 827 14.08 40.58 -7.44
CA TRP A 827 14.46 40.40 -8.82
C TRP A 827 14.15 41.63 -9.61
N ILE A 828 15.07 42.00 -10.47
CA ILE A 828 14.81 43.05 -11.46
C ILE A 828 14.40 42.33 -12.74
N THR A 829 13.10 42.35 -13.04
CA THR A 829 12.59 41.97 -14.33
C THR A 829 12.77 43.13 -15.29
N LYS A 830 13.45 42.87 -16.41
CA LYS A 830 13.54 43.85 -17.51
C LYS A 830 12.21 44.05 -18.19
#